data_0d4e7400dbce93a459150466c1c3f577
#
_entry.id   0d4e7400dbce93a459150466c1c3f577
#
_cell.length_a   1.000
_cell.length_b   1.000
_cell.length_c   1.000
_cell.angle_alpha   90.00
_cell.angle_beta   90.00
_cell.angle_gamma   90.00
#
_symmetry.space_group_name_H-M   'P 1'
#
loop_
_entity.id
_entity.type
_entity.pdbx_description
1 polymer ?
#
loop_
_entity_poly.entity_id
_entity_poly.type
_entity_poly.pdbx_seq_one_letter_code
_entity_poly.pdbx_strand_id
1 'polypeptide(L)'
;MIKMKKYKFLAILLIVIIGFTLILGNMKSLAVSDMTVEGKIGEAVTTNDDVQKNINAPDCYYEKSKSMENEKEKQTKTNISLYSTNTEKDYSYEVLNDGTISITGYNGGYTYGLEIPSTIDGKKVSEIGYQAFYYADIAGPVTIPNTVKTIGSRAFYYCDKISSVKIGSGVTYIDPSAFILTSNNSEYKVESTNKNYTSIDGVVFSKDKKQICFYPQNKSSNSYTIPSYVEIVGKYCFAECSTLKNISIPNSIKRLEYAAFAECIGLTEITLSTNLEVIGDYAFNYLNIENITIPSKVKEIGATAFVNARKLKNINVDANNNYYSSINGILFNKDKTTLLIYPAGKTETKYQIPNTTKIVNENAFLDVPIVSIIIPKSVEELGDWCFARTNITTITIPDTVKKIGYGICTECTELRSAIVNSSVNLPYEMFYNCTNLSKVTLNNNIEELDSRVFMNCTSLKEITLPSNLKKIIYSFIGCTNLKNVVIPSGVTYINKGSFPDTTNIDISKTKLIKLETGDYAVAYDIYVKGKQNYDYAYKVLEIVNQERKKVGAKPLKMDESLLNSAMERAAETSMYFDHTRPNSTDCYSINEKMNGENIAAGTSTPEAAMQLWMSSSGHKANILRTSFNSIGIGYIQVDGISYWVQCFGTGNAEEPKNKPSGTFTKTYKIQTVEDYISLRFSNNSNVNLKIGEQTSKELENYNTWVYSNIEGNSVKWTSSNTKVANVDNYGNVSAVGIGNSTITAQIGSKSISYNVNVLLPFIDVKKGDWYYNAVEYTYKNGIIMGATDTEFRPTKNITRGMIVTILWRMEGKPKVTGIEDFPDVTGQYYYEAVRWAAKNKIVSGYNNGKFGPNDNITREQLATILCNYAKYKGKNVNKTVDTSKYKDWYKVTGYARPAMSWAVSTGVITGKYNGTKVDPQGTASRAEAAGMIYNYCTKIK
;
A
#
# COMPACT_ATOMS: atom_id res chain seq x y z
N MET A 1 18.32 37.85 -20.97
CA MET A 1 17.44 36.68 -20.56
C MET A 1 18.20 35.35 -20.37
N ILE A 2 19.46 35.22 -20.72
CA ILE A 2 20.29 34.00 -20.57
C ILE A 2 20.98 33.90 -19.19
N LYS A 3 21.25 35.02 -18.50
CA LYS A 3 21.89 35.04 -17.17
C LYS A 3 20.95 34.67 -16.01
N MET A 4 19.64 34.83 -16.14
CA MET A 4 18.68 34.44 -15.06
C MET A 4 18.34 32.94 -14.99
N LYS A 5 18.56 32.18 -16.06
CA LYS A 5 18.34 30.71 -16.05
C LYS A 5 19.45 29.95 -15.33
N LYS A 6 20.68 30.47 -15.31
CA LYS A 6 21.83 29.84 -14.65
C LYS A 6 21.74 29.88 -13.11
N TYR A 7 21.17 30.95 -12.55
CA TYR A 7 21.01 31.09 -11.10
C TYR A 7 19.84 30.27 -10.51
N LYS A 8 18.78 30.04 -11.30
CA LYS A 8 17.70 29.13 -10.88
C LYS A 8 18.15 27.65 -10.86
N PHE A 9 19.01 27.25 -11.79
CA PHE A 9 19.56 25.90 -11.82
C PHE A 9 20.55 25.64 -10.68
N LEU A 10 21.36 26.64 -10.30
CA LEU A 10 22.27 26.53 -9.16
C LEU A 10 21.53 26.52 -7.81
N ALA A 11 20.42 27.27 -7.68
CA ALA A 11 19.61 27.29 -6.47
C ALA A 11 18.83 25.97 -6.26
N ILE A 12 18.36 25.32 -7.33
CA ILE A 12 17.71 24.01 -7.26
C ILE A 12 18.75 22.93 -6.94
N LEU A 13 19.96 23.02 -7.49
CA LEU A 13 21.05 22.09 -7.18
C LEU A 13 21.53 22.23 -5.73
N LEU A 14 21.54 23.46 -5.16
CA LEU A 14 21.91 23.69 -3.77
C LEU A 14 20.83 23.20 -2.79
N ILE A 15 19.56 23.33 -3.13
CA ILE A 15 18.43 22.79 -2.33
C ILE A 15 18.42 21.26 -2.34
N VAL A 16 18.78 20.63 -3.47
CA VAL A 16 18.92 19.16 -3.57
C VAL A 16 20.13 18.68 -2.76
N ILE A 17 21.25 19.41 -2.75
CA ILE A 17 22.44 19.02 -1.97
C ILE A 17 22.20 19.22 -0.45
N ILE A 18 21.50 20.27 -0.03
CA ILE A 18 21.13 20.49 1.39
C ILE A 18 20.05 19.50 1.84
N GLY A 19 19.12 19.14 0.97
CA GLY A 19 18.16 18.05 1.23
C GLY A 19 18.83 16.69 1.39
N PHE A 20 19.86 16.38 0.58
CA PHE A 20 20.61 15.14 0.64
C PHE A 20 21.50 15.05 1.90
N THR A 21 22.08 16.15 2.37
CA THR A 21 22.87 16.17 3.63
C THR A 21 22.01 16.05 4.89
N LEU A 22 20.75 16.50 4.87
CA LEU A 22 19.81 16.33 5.99
C LEU A 22 19.19 14.90 6.01
N ILE A 23 19.08 14.24 4.86
CA ILE A 23 18.62 12.84 4.77
C ILE A 23 19.75 11.87 5.18
N LEU A 24 21.00 12.14 4.84
CA LEU A 24 22.15 11.31 5.24
C LEU A 24 22.52 11.45 6.73
N GLY A 25 22.06 12.50 7.41
CA GLY A 25 22.23 12.69 8.86
C GLY A 25 21.34 11.80 9.73
N ASN A 26 20.23 11.28 9.18
CA ASN A 26 19.24 10.46 9.89
C ASN A 26 19.16 9.00 9.42
N MET A 27 20.04 8.56 8.51
CA MET A 27 20.11 7.15 8.06
C MET A 27 21.40 6.47 8.53
N LYS A 28 21.73 6.61 9.84
CA LYS A 28 22.68 5.71 10.49
C LYS A 28 21.90 4.79 11.42
N SER A 29 21.24 3.81 10.87
CA SER A 29 20.96 2.49 11.46
C SER A 29 19.92 1.74 10.63
N LEU A 30 20.33 1.19 9.51
CA LEU A 30 19.70 0.01 8.89
C LEU A 30 20.80 -0.66 8.07
N ALA A 31 21.53 -1.52 8.75
CA ALA A 31 22.41 -2.48 8.09
C ALA A 31 21.51 -3.52 7.43
N VAL A 32 21.48 -3.52 6.10
CA VAL A 32 20.93 -4.61 5.31
C VAL A 32 21.90 -5.76 5.41
N SER A 33 21.49 -6.86 6.05
CA SER A 33 22.26 -8.10 6.11
C SER A 33 22.37 -8.72 4.73
N ASP A 34 23.60 -8.92 4.30
CA ASP A 34 23.96 -9.63 3.07
C ASP A 34 23.40 -11.06 3.08
N MET A 35 22.59 -11.39 2.09
CA MET A 35 22.22 -12.77 1.80
C MET A 35 23.15 -13.35 0.72
N THR A 36 24.10 -14.16 1.13
CA THR A 36 24.79 -15.09 0.25
C THR A 36 23.89 -16.29 0.01
N VAL A 37 23.45 -16.50 -1.22
CA VAL A 37 22.72 -17.72 -1.60
C VAL A 37 23.72 -18.77 -1.99
N GLU A 38 24.02 -19.71 -1.09
CA GLU A 38 24.60 -20.99 -1.45
C GLU A 38 23.50 -21.94 -1.94
N GLY A 39 23.67 -22.42 -3.16
CA GLY A 39 22.72 -23.33 -3.77
C GLY A 39 22.64 -24.68 -3.09
N LYS A 40 21.54 -24.94 -2.40
CA LYS A 40 20.98 -26.28 -2.21
C LYS A 40 19.48 -26.22 -2.45
N ILE A 41 19.02 -27.14 -3.26
CA ILE A 41 17.63 -27.39 -3.61
C ILE A 41 16.83 -27.67 -2.33
N GLY A 42 15.78 -26.89 -2.08
CA GLY A 42 14.77 -27.17 -1.07
C GLY A 42 14.70 -26.09 0.02
N GLU A 43 13.62 -25.30 -0.06
CA GLU A 43 13.06 -24.31 0.86
C GLU A 43 13.28 -22.86 0.44
N ALA A 44 12.22 -22.32 -0.14
CA ALA A 44 12.08 -20.91 -0.43
C ALA A 44 11.84 -20.12 0.88
N VAL A 45 12.83 -19.32 1.29
CA VAL A 45 12.64 -18.32 2.35
C VAL A 45 12.44 -16.97 1.67
N THR A 46 11.22 -16.48 1.70
CA THR A 46 10.89 -15.10 1.32
C THR A 46 11.11 -14.21 2.54
N THR A 47 12.10 -13.32 2.46
CA THR A 47 12.26 -12.24 3.44
C THR A 47 11.47 -11.02 2.99
N ASN A 48 10.37 -10.73 3.67
CA ASN A 48 9.70 -9.44 3.65
C ASN A 48 9.97 -8.75 5.00
N ASP A 49 10.80 -7.72 5.00
CA ASP A 49 11.19 -6.98 6.21
C ASP A 49 10.04 -6.22 6.90
N ASP A 50 8.87 -6.13 6.30
CA ASP A 50 7.67 -5.55 6.93
C ASP A 50 6.86 -6.52 7.80
N VAL A 51 7.23 -7.80 7.87
CA VAL A 51 6.53 -8.83 8.67
C VAL A 51 7.12 -8.99 10.08
N GLN A 52 8.30 -8.45 10.35
CA GLN A 52 8.93 -8.64 11.67
C GLN A 52 8.34 -7.78 12.82
N LYS A 53 7.41 -6.90 12.56
CA LYS A 53 6.78 -6.09 13.64
C LYS A 53 5.61 -6.75 14.38
N ASN A 54 5.09 -7.88 13.90
CA ASN A 54 3.89 -8.49 14.49
C ASN A 54 3.91 -10.01 14.67
N ILE A 55 5.10 -10.64 14.80
CA ILE A 55 5.15 -12.05 15.15
C ILE A 55 5.25 -12.18 16.68
N ASN A 56 4.11 -11.98 17.36
CA ASN A 56 3.88 -12.45 18.71
C ASN A 56 2.90 -13.66 18.66
N ALA A 57 3.24 -14.68 17.88
CA ALA A 57 2.52 -15.95 17.99
C ALA A 57 3.03 -16.70 19.22
N PRO A 58 2.14 -17.20 20.10
CA PRO A 58 2.52 -17.86 21.35
C PRO A 58 3.31 -19.17 21.20
N ASP A 59 3.42 -19.72 20.00
CA ASP A 59 3.89 -21.10 19.79
C ASP A 59 5.38 -21.27 19.46
N CYS A 60 6.16 -20.22 19.37
CA CYS A 60 7.62 -20.34 19.21
C CYS A 60 8.35 -21.02 20.40
N TYR A 61 7.66 -21.19 21.53
CA TYR A 61 8.26 -21.78 22.73
C TYR A 61 8.19 -23.32 22.80
N TYR A 62 7.17 -23.98 22.20
CA TYR A 62 6.89 -25.39 22.51
C TYR A 62 7.34 -26.40 21.45
N GLU A 63 7.34 -26.07 20.16
CA GLU A 63 7.69 -27.03 19.12
C GLU A 63 9.22 -27.22 18.94
N LYS A 64 10.03 -26.20 19.22
CA LYS A 64 11.50 -26.36 19.19
C LYS A 64 12.07 -27.24 20.30
N SER A 65 11.40 -27.37 21.44
CA SER A 65 11.85 -28.23 22.52
C SER A 65 11.70 -29.73 22.20
N LYS A 66 10.65 -30.14 21.47
CA LYS A 66 10.44 -31.55 21.10
C LYS A 66 11.34 -32.04 19.95
N SER A 67 11.68 -31.19 18.99
CA SER A 67 12.57 -31.59 17.90
C SER A 67 14.04 -31.69 18.33
N MET A 68 14.44 -31.00 19.40
CA MET A 68 15.81 -31.03 19.91
C MET A 68 16.09 -32.12 20.95
N GLU A 69 15.06 -32.68 21.62
CA GLU A 69 15.25 -33.87 22.43
C GLU A 69 15.68 -35.09 21.60
N ASN A 70 15.23 -35.20 20.36
CA ASN A 70 15.60 -36.29 19.46
C ASN A 70 17.04 -36.16 18.86
N GLU A 71 17.66 -34.97 18.91
CA GLU A 71 19.07 -34.80 18.51
C GLU A 71 20.04 -35.01 19.67
N LYS A 72 19.63 -34.83 20.92
CA LYS A 72 20.46 -35.07 22.11
C LYS A 72 20.80 -36.58 22.34
N GLU A 73 19.95 -37.52 21.91
CA GLU A 73 20.23 -38.95 22.06
C GLU A 73 21.32 -39.50 21.15
N LYS A 74 21.77 -38.75 20.13
CA LYS A 74 22.82 -39.22 19.22
C LYS A 74 24.25 -38.77 19.58
N GLN A 75 24.42 -37.91 20.58
CA GLN A 75 25.77 -37.38 20.94
C GLN A 75 26.35 -37.90 22.27
N THR A 76 25.66 -38.77 22.98
CA THR A 76 26.17 -39.35 24.24
C THR A 76 26.87 -40.67 24.02
N LYS A 77 28.12 -40.62 23.59
CA LYS A 77 29.16 -41.61 23.92
C LYS A 77 30.52 -41.08 23.41
N THR A 78 31.21 -40.29 24.23
CA THR A 78 32.68 -40.34 24.39
C THR A 78 33.20 -39.40 25.47
N ASN A 79 33.77 -39.99 26.49
CA ASN A 79 34.83 -39.50 27.40
C ASN A 79 34.54 -38.29 28.30
N ILE A 80 34.40 -38.63 29.59
CA ILE A 80 34.68 -37.78 30.73
C ILE A 80 36.14 -37.26 30.58
N SER A 81 36.28 -36.01 30.19
CA SER A 81 37.52 -35.26 30.29
C SER A 81 37.27 -34.04 31.17
N LEU A 82 38.00 -34.03 32.29
CA LEU A 82 38.28 -33.00 33.25
C LEU A 82 38.08 -31.55 32.78
N TYR A 83 37.50 -30.77 33.71
CA TYR A 83 37.36 -29.28 33.73
C TYR A 83 38.21 -28.56 32.68
N SER A 84 37.59 -28.00 31.66
CA SER A 84 38.24 -27.11 30.72
C SER A 84 38.38 -25.73 31.39
N THR A 85 39.57 -25.20 31.50
CA THR A 85 39.78 -23.78 31.81
C THR A 85 39.36 -22.97 30.60
N ASN A 86 38.37 -22.06 30.78
CA ASN A 86 37.95 -21.16 29.72
C ASN A 86 39.13 -20.34 29.20
N THR A 87 39.27 -20.30 27.90
CA THR A 87 40.27 -19.49 27.21
C THR A 87 39.60 -18.34 26.47
N GLU A 88 40.31 -17.27 26.12
CA GLU A 88 39.79 -16.18 25.29
C GLU A 88 39.25 -16.64 23.94
N LYS A 89 39.73 -17.77 23.43
CA LYS A 89 39.28 -18.41 22.15
C LYS A 89 37.87 -19.02 22.21
N ASP A 90 37.33 -19.20 23.40
CA ASP A 90 35.99 -19.74 23.60
C ASP A 90 34.87 -18.67 23.38
N TYR A 91 35.28 -17.41 23.21
CA TYR A 91 34.39 -16.30 23.05
C TYR A 91 34.42 -15.74 21.63
N SER A 92 33.23 -15.57 21.02
CA SER A 92 33.05 -14.73 19.84
C SER A 92 32.68 -13.33 20.29
N TYR A 93 33.20 -12.30 19.65
CA TYR A 93 32.91 -10.91 20.04
C TYR A 93 32.95 -9.98 18.84
N GLU A 94 32.30 -8.81 19.01
CA GLU A 94 32.41 -7.66 18.10
C GLU A 94 33.01 -6.46 18.82
N VAL A 95 33.71 -5.60 18.07
CA VAL A 95 34.30 -4.38 18.62
C VAL A 95 33.30 -3.24 18.48
N LEU A 96 32.98 -2.62 19.60
CA LEU A 96 32.06 -1.50 19.67
C LEU A 96 32.74 -0.17 19.29
N ASN A 97 31.92 0.84 18.98
CA ASN A 97 32.41 2.16 18.54
C ASN A 97 33.32 2.87 19.56
N ASP A 98 33.23 2.53 20.84
CA ASP A 98 34.08 3.08 21.92
C ASP A 98 35.36 2.27 22.12
N GLY A 99 35.65 1.31 21.27
CA GLY A 99 36.82 0.41 21.35
C GLY A 99 36.69 -0.71 22.36
N THR A 100 35.59 -0.81 23.08
CA THR A 100 35.25 -1.98 23.93
C THR A 100 34.64 -3.08 23.10
N ILE A 101 34.33 -4.22 23.69
CA ILE A 101 33.73 -5.35 22.97
C ILE A 101 32.42 -5.79 23.60
N SER A 102 31.54 -6.31 22.72
CA SER A 102 30.35 -7.09 23.06
C SER A 102 30.64 -8.56 22.79
N ILE A 103 30.44 -9.45 23.75
CA ILE A 103 30.48 -10.90 23.53
C ILE A 103 29.22 -11.27 22.76
N THR A 104 29.39 -11.90 21.59
CA THR A 104 28.28 -12.32 20.69
C THR A 104 28.07 -13.84 20.68
N GLY A 105 28.97 -14.63 21.25
CA GLY A 105 28.82 -16.08 21.34
C GLY A 105 29.82 -16.72 22.28
N TYR A 106 29.47 -17.95 22.77
CA TYR A 106 30.30 -18.79 23.58
C TYR A 106 30.37 -20.19 22.98
N ASN A 107 31.60 -20.64 22.64
CA ASN A 107 31.88 -21.91 22.00
C ASN A 107 32.60 -22.89 22.95
N GLY A 108 32.73 -22.55 24.21
CA GLY A 108 33.30 -23.42 25.23
C GLY A 108 32.40 -24.64 25.44
N GLY A 109 32.98 -25.81 25.70
CA GLY A 109 32.23 -27.01 26.04
C GLY A 109 31.64 -26.94 27.46
N TYR A 110 31.35 -28.13 28.06
CA TYR A 110 30.88 -28.17 29.45
C TYR A 110 31.83 -27.40 30.38
N THR A 111 31.31 -26.44 31.09
CA THR A 111 32.04 -25.56 31.97
C THR A 111 31.39 -25.52 33.37
N TYR A 112 32.17 -25.76 34.41
CA TYR A 112 31.69 -25.60 35.78
C TYR A 112 32.29 -24.34 36.41
N GLY A 113 31.45 -23.36 36.77
CA GLY A 113 31.91 -22.09 37.33
C GLY A 113 32.45 -21.15 36.27
N LEU A 114 31.60 -20.49 35.51
CA LEU A 114 32.03 -19.56 34.48
C LEU A 114 32.40 -18.20 35.07
N GLU A 115 33.67 -17.79 34.92
CA GLU A 115 34.10 -16.43 35.14
C GLU A 115 34.27 -15.71 33.80
N ILE A 116 33.35 -14.79 33.49
CA ILE A 116 33.46 -14.00 32.24
C ILE A 116 34.66 -13.06 32.36
N PRO A 117 35.61 -13.08 31.41
CA PRO A 117 36.81 -12.25 31.48
C PRO A 117 36.46 -10.76 31.36
N SER A 118 37.17 -9.90 32.08
CA SER A 118 37.04 -8.45 31.98
C SER A 118 37.64 -7.86 30.72
N THR A 119 38.50 -8.62 30.00
CA THR A 119 39.16 -8.29 28.73
C THR A 119 39.26 -9.53 27.87
N ILE A 120 39.19 -9.41 26.57
CA ILE A 120 39.46 -10.43 25.56
C ILE A 120 40.32 -9.75 24.49
N ASP A 121 41.43 -10.41 24.08
CA ASP A 121 42.43 -9.86 23.15
C ASP A 121 42.86 -8.42 23.51
N GLY A 122 43.05 -8.17 24.80
CA GLY A 122 43.46 -6.86 25.34
C GLY A 122 42.36 -5.77 25.29
N LYS A 123 41.16 -6.07 24.82
CA LYS A 123 40.04 -5.13 24.78
C LYS A 123 39.08 -5.39 25.93
N LYS A 124 38.54 -4.31 26.49
CA LYS A 124 37.61 -4.36 27.62
C LYS A 124 36.24 -4.92 27.22
N VAL A 125 35.74 -5.92 27.93
CA VAL A 125 34.37 -6.44 27.78
C VAL A 125 33.41 -5.48 28.45
N SER A 126 32.57 -4.80 27.70
CA SER A 126 31.56 -3.86 28.19
C SER A 126 30.13 -4.37 27.99
N GLU A 127 29.95 -5.38 27.16
CA GLU A 127 28.62 -5.92 26.86
C GLU A 127 28.65 -7.43 26.72
N ILE A 128 27.60 -8.08 27.21
CA ILE A 128 27.18 -9.43 26.85
C ILE A 128 26.02 -9.28 25.94
N GLY A 129 26.19 -9.61 24.65
CA GLY A 129 25.26 -9.33 23.58
C GLY A 129 24.04 -10.26 23.56
N TYR A 130 23.23 -10.09 22.53
CA TYR A 130 22.05 -10.91 22.25
C TYR A 130 22.44 -12.39 22.11
N GLN A 131 21.80 -13.26 22.90
CA GLN A 131 22.00 -14.73 22.88
C GLN A 131 23.45 -15.19 23.03
N ALA A 132 24.34 -14.39 23.64
CA ALA A 132 25.77 -14.68 23.73
C ALA A 132 26.12 -16.05 24.35
N PHE A 133 25.34 -16.54 25.30
CA PHE A 133 25.48 -17.86 25.96
C PHE A 133 24.22 -18.72 25.76
N TYR A 134 23.51 -18.55 24.64
CA TYR A 134 22.28 -19.29 24.33
C TYR A 134 22.55 -20.82 24.30
N TYR A 135 21.85 -21.61 25.14
CA TYR A 135 22.04 -23.07 25.30
C TYR A 135 23.48 -23.48 25.68
N ALA A 136 24.28 -22.58 26.23
CA ALA A 136 25.60 -22.94 26.66
C ALA A 136 25.59 -23.95 27.81
N ASP A 137 26.47 -25.00 27.74
CA ASP A 137 26.57 -26.05 28.75
C ASP A 137 27.39 -25.58 29.99
N ILE A 138 26.82 -24.57 30.70
CA ILE A 138 27.44 -23.92 31.85
C ILE A 138 26.74 -24.42 33.12
N ALA A 139 27.51 -25.09 33.98
CA ALA A 139 27.04 -25.54 35.29
C ALA A 139 27.71 -24.73 36.41
N GLY A 140 27.03 -24.64 37.58
CA GLY A 140 27.57 -23.93 38.76
C GLY A 140 27.44 -22.41 38.67
N PRO A 141 28.28 -21.65 39.41
CA PRO A 141 28.16 -20.21 39.50
C PRO A 141 28.65 -19.48 38.23
N VAL A 142 27.99 -18.39 37.85
CA VAL A 142 28.45 -17.46 36.81
C VAL A 142 28.85 -16.14 37.43
N THR A 143 30.05 -15.63 37.08
CA THR A 143 30.53 -14.31 37.51
C THR A 143 30.59 -13.34 36.32
N ILE A 144 29.86 -12.25 36.40
CA ILE A 144 29.86 -11.15 35.44
C ILE A 144 30.80 -10.05 35.99
N PRO A 145 31.83 -9.66 35.22
CA PRO A 145 32.86 -8.73 35.74
C PRO A 145 32.34 -7.30 35.84
N ASN A 146 33.07 -6.49 36.65
CA ASN A 146 32.73 -5.08 36.85
C ASN A 146 32.88 -4.21 35.61
N THR A 147 33.46 -4.71 34.53
CA THR A 147 33.63 -3.99 33.26
C THR A 147 32.38 -3.98 32.41
N VAL A 148 31.51 -4.99 32.55
CA VAL A 148 30.25 -5.15 31.80
C VAL A 148 29.25 -4.06 32.25
N LYS A 149 28.69 -3.35 31.27
CA LYS A 149 27.64 -2.35 31.45
C LYS A 149 26.26 -2.88 31.09
N THR A 150 26.18 -3.72 30.02
CA THR A 150 24.93 -4.22 29.46
C THR A 150 24.94 -5.75 29.42
N ILE A 151 23.81 -6.34 29.78
CA ILE A 151 23.51 -7.76 29.57
C ILE A 151 22.30 -7.80 28.63
N GLY A 152 22.50 -8.31 27.42
CA GLY A 152 21.54 -8.28 26.33
C GLY A 152 20.41 -9.29 26.46
N SER A 153 19.47 -9.18 25.55
CA SER A 153 18.30 -10.06 25.48
C SER A 153 18.70 -11.53 25.29
N ARG A 154 18.08 -12.41 26.11
CA ARG A 154 18.32 -13.85 26.07
C ARG A 154 19.80 -14.25 26.24
N ALA A 155 20.63 -13.40 26.83
CA ALA A 155 22.08 -13.63 26.93
C ALA A 155 22.44 -14.99 27.52
N PHE A 156 21.72 -15.48 28.54
CA PHE A 156 21.88 -16.80 29.17
C PHE A 156 20.63 -17.68 29.03
N TYR A 157 19.88 -17.49 27.96
CA TYR A 157 18.65 -18.25 27.71
C TYR A 157 18.94 -19.76 27.60
N TYR A 158 18.17 -20.55 28.34
CA TYR A 158 18.30 -22.02 28.42
C TYR A 158 19.67 -22.51 28.96
N CYS A 159 20.30 -21.73 29.84
CA CYS A 159 21.47 -22.20 30.63
C CYS A 159 20.97 -22.85 31.92
N ASP A 160 20.32 -24.00 31.79
CA ASP A 160 19.55 -24.67 32.82
C ASP A 160 20.35 -25.24 34.01
N LYS A 161 21.70 -25.31 33.91
CA LYS A 161 22.62 -25.83 34.94
C LYS A 161 23.30 -24.74 35.78
N ILE A 162 23.06 -23.44 35.48
CA ILE A 162 23.59 -22.35 36.29
C ILE A 162 22.96 -22.36 37.66
N SER A 163 23.82 -22.38 38.72
CA SER A 163 23.34 -22.45 40.10
C SER A 163 23.21 -21.10 40.79
N SER A 164 24.00 -20.10 40.37
CA SER A 164 23.93 -18.74 40.88
C SER A 164 24.61 -17.76 39.91
N VAL A 165 24.21 -16.48 39.97
CA VAL A 165 24.77 -15.42 39.12
C VAL A 165 25.26 -14.28 40.00
N LYS A 166 26.58 -13.96 39.88
CA LYS A 166 27.20 -12.78 40.49
C LYS A 166 27.27 -11.64 39.45
N ILE A 167 26.65 -10.51 39.76
CA ILE A 167 26.49 -9.34 38.87
C ILE A 167 27.47 -8.24 39.33
N GLY A 168 28.38 -7.84 38.44
CA GLY A 168 29.40 -6.83 38.71
C GLY A 168 28.86 -5.42 38.95
N SER A 169 29.68 -4.59 39.56
CA SER A 169 29.30 -3.21 39.95
C SER A 169 29.09 -2.28 38.75
N GLY A 170 29.66 -2.59 37.60
CA GLY A 170 29.55 -1.79 36.38
C GLY A 170 28.24 -1.97 35.59
N VAL A 171 27.43 -2.99 35.91
CA VAL A 171 26.21 -3.31 35.17
C VAL A 171 25.14 -2.24 35.38
N THR A 172 24.75 -1.57 34.31
CA THR A 172 23.76 -0.49 34.33
C THR A 172 22.43 -0.94 33.71
N TYR A 173 22.44 -1.95 32.86
CA TYR A 173 21.23 -2.50 32.22
C TYR A 173 21.32 -4.03 32.09
N ILE A 174 20.25 -4.69 32.47
CA ILE A 174 20.03 -6.12 32.27
C ILE A 174 18.70 -6.27 31.53
N ASP A 175 18.74 -6.87 30.34
CA ASP A 175 17.52 -7.19 29.64
C ASP A 175 16.64 -8.14 30.46
N PRO A 176 15.35 -7.88 30.61
CA PRO A 176 14.47 -8.73 31.42
C PRO A 176 14.46 -10.21 31.03
N SER A 177 14.73 -10.51 29.75
CA SER A 177 14.78 -11.89 29.22
C SER A 177 16.16 -12.56 29.37
N ALA A 178 17.15 -11.87 29.89
CA ALA A 178 18.54 -12.34 29.92
C ALA A 178 18.75 -13.72 30.55
N PHE A 179 17.97 -14.05 31.58
CA PHE A 179 18.12 -15.26 32.40
C PHE A 179 16.90 -16.18 32.35
N ILE A 180 16.09 -16.12 31.31
CA ILE A 180 14.95 -17.02 31.15
C ILE A 180 15.46 -18.46 30.94
N LEU A 181 14.77 -19.44 31.55
CA LEU A 181 15.13 -20.87 31.53
C LEU A 181 16.52 -21.15 32.13
N THR A 182 16.89 -20.43 33.22
CA THR A 182 18.00 -20.81 34.09
C THR A 182 17.48 -21.60 35.30
N SER A 183 16.82 -22.76 35.04
CA SER A 183 15.97 -23.44 35.96
C SER A 183 16.64 -23.92 37.28
N ASN A 184 17.96 -24.05 37.31
CA ASN A 184 18.71 -24.40 38.52
C ASN A 184 19.22 -23.18 39.31
N ASN A 185 18.98 -21.96 38.82
CA ASN A 185 19.48 -20.78 39.51
C ASN A 185 18.73 -20.54 40.84
N SER A 186 19.49 -20.55 41.94
CA SER A 186 18.97 -20.40 43.30
C SER A 186 19.17 -19.02 43.91
N GLU A 187 20.11 -18.24 43.40
CA GLU A 187 20.40 -16.88 43.86
C GLU A 187 21.07 -15.98 42.86
N TYR A 188 20.79 -14.69 43.01
CA TYR A 188 21.55 -13.60 42.35
C TYR A 188 22.31 -12.82 43.39
N LYS A 189 23.55 -12.46 43.12
CA LYS A 189 24.39 -11.62 43.95
C LYS A 189 24.83 -10.37 43.22
N VAL A 190 24.33 -9.20 43.60
CA VAL A 190 24.74 -7.93 43.01
C VAL A 190 25.82 -7.29 43.90
N GLU A 191 26.93 -6.88 43.29
CA GLU A 191 28.01 -6.16 44.00
C GLU A 191 27.46 -4.91 44.69
N SER A 192 27.83 -4.71 45.99
CA SER A 192 27.26 -3.66 46.85
C SER A 192 27.46 -2.25 46.26
N THR A 193 28.50 -2.05 45.49
CA THR A 193 28.87 -0.77 44.85
C THR A 193 28.11 -0.55 43.52
N ASN A 194 27.27 -1.49 43.06
CA ASN A 194 26.45 -1.31 41.86
C ASN A 194 25.45 -0.16 42.11
N LYS A 195 25.33 0.75 41.13
CA LYS A 195 24.52 1.97 41.23
C LYS A 195 23.07 1.80 40.72
N ASN A 196 22.77 0.75 39.99
CA ASN A 196 21.51 0.53 39.33
C ASN A 196 20.67 -0.61 39.93
N TYR A 197 21.35 -1.60 40.50
CA TYR A 197 20.71 -2.78 41.06
C TYR A 197 21.21 -3.06 42.48
N THR A 198 20.41 -3.85 43.19
CA THR A 198 20.80 -4.43 44.48
C THR A 198 20.20 -5.81 44.63
N SER A 199 20.81 -6.73 45.36
CA SER A 199 20.20 -8.01 45.72
C SER A 199 19.93 -8.12 47.20
N ILE A 200 18.79 -8.68 47.57
CA ILE A 200 18.35 -8.97 48.91
C ILE A 200 17.84 -10.39 48.89
N ASP A 201 18.43 -11.25 49.76
CA ASP A 201 18.04 -12.64 49.83
C ASP A 201 18.11 -13.39 48.51
N GLY A 202 19.10 -13.07 47.65
CA GLY A 202 19.25 -13.66 46.32
C GLY A 202 18.30 -13.16 45.23
N VAL A 203 17.45 -12.19 45.54
CA VAL A 203 16.49 -11.56 44.61
C VAL A 203 17.02 -10.21 44.17
N VAL A 204 16.96 -9.88 42.84
CA VAL A 204 17.41 -8.61 42.31
C VAL A 204 16.32 -7.56 42.33
N PHE A 205 16.64 -6.39 42.77
CA PHE A 205 15.79 -5.21 42.75
C PHE A 205 16.50 -4.05 42.02
N SER A 206 15.73 -3.08 41.53
CA SER A 206 16.24 -1.75 41.22
C SER A 206 16.93 -1.12 42.44
N LYS A 207 17.86 -0.21 42.26
CA LYS A 207 18.65 0.38 43.36
C LYS A 207 17.78 1.12 44.38
N ASP A 208 16.70 1.75 43.95
CA ASP A 208 15.70 2.40 44.80
C ASP A 208 14.72 1.38 45.45
N LYS A 209 14.85 0.12 45.14
CA LYS A 209 14.03 -1.03 45.59
C LYS A 209 12.54 -0.95 45.19
N LYS A 210 12.15 -0.05 44.32
CA LYS A 210 10.75 0.09 43.89
C LYS A 210 10.30 -0.98 42.87
N GLN A 211 11.26 -1.59 42.17
CA GLN A 211 10.98 -2.68 41.26
C GLN A 211 11.71 -3.94 41.65
N ILE A 212 11.00 -5.06 41.73
CA ILE A 212 11.59 -6.40 41.78
C ILE A 212 11.87 -6.83 40.34
N CYS A 213 13.17 -7.13 40.02
CA CYS A 213 13.63 -7.36 38.64
C CYS A 213 13.77 -8.84 38.31
N PHE A 214 14.47 -9.62 39.15
CA PHE A 214 14.71 -11.05 38.89
C PHE A 214 14.57 -11.85 40.17
N TYR A 215 13.68 -12.86 40.14
CA TYR A 215 13.54 -13.85 41.18
C TYR A 215 14.17 -15.17 40.70
N PRO A 216 15.01 -15.85 41.51
CA PRO A 216 15.67 -17.07 41.08
C PRO A 216 14.66 -18.21 40.89
N GLN A 217 14.77 -18.89 39.74
CA GLN A 217 13.79 -19.94 39.38
C GLN A 217 13.81 -21.16 40.31
N ASN A 218 14.96 -21.48 40.94
CA ASN A 218 15.16 -22.59 41.86
C ASN A 218 15.45 -22.12 43.28
N LYS A 219 14.80 -21.07 43.73
CA LYS A 219 14.93 -20.63 45.13
C LYS A 219 14.39 -21.73 46.04
N SER A 220 15.08 -22.07 47.14
CA SER A 220 14.76 -23.15 48.04
C SER A 220 13.39 -23.01 48.75
N SER A 221 12.89 -21.78 48.91
CA SER A 221 11.58 -21.50 49.49
C SER A 221 10.47 -21.64 48.44
N ASN A 222 9.42 -22.42 48.76
CA ASN A 222 8.21 -22.51 47.95
C ASN A 222 7.18 -21.40 48.21
N SER A 223 7.54 -20.42 49.04
CA SER A 223 6.74 -19.23 49.36
C SER A 223 7.60 -17.96 49.36
N TYR A 224 7.03 -16.84 48.86
CA TYR A 224 7.69 -15.58 48.86
C TYR A 224 6.75 -14.43 49.21
N THR A 225 7.22 -13.50 50.03
CA THR A 225 6.50 -12.25 50.36
C THR A 225 7.25 -11.11 49.66
N ILE A 226 6.59 -10.43 48.70
CA ILE A 226 7.15 -9.23 48.07
C ILE A 226 7.19 -8.14 49.13
N PRO A 227 8.35 -7.46 49.30
CA PRO A 227 8.45 -6.39 50.32
C PRO A 227 7.52 -5.20 50.02
N SER A 228 6.96 -4.61 51.10
CA SER A 228 5.97 -3.51 50.99
C SER A 228 6.47 -2.21 50.40
N TYR A 229 7.76 -2.05 50.13
CA TYR A 229 8.34 -0.91 49.42
C TYR A 229 8.34 -1.09 47.89
N VAL A 230 8.05 -2.28 47.38
CA VAL A 230 8.02 -2.58 45.95
C VAL A 230 6.71 -2.05 45.35
N GLU A 231 6.80 -1.36 44.24
CA GLU A 231 5.66 -0.84 43.49
C GLU A 231 5.43 -1.58 42.15
N ILE A 232 6.47 -2.20 41.58
CA ILE A 232 6.47 -2.82 40.26
C ILE A 232 7.04 -4.23 40.33
N VAL A 233 6.31 -5.21 39.79
CA VAL A 233 6.84 -6.52 39.43
C VAL A 233 7.34 -6.43 38.00
N GLY A 234 8.66 -6.57 37.82
CA GLY A 234 9.33 -6.38 36.53
C GLY A 234 8.98 -7.46 35.51
N LYS A 235 9.33 -7.20 34.27
CA LYS A 235 9.14 -8.14 33.14
C LYS A 235 9.86 -9.46 33.44
N TYR A 236 9.17 -10.58 33.20
CA TYR A 236 9.67 -11.94 33.43
C TYR A 236 10.16 -12.22 34.87
N CYS A 237 9.88 -11.36 35.83
CA CYS A 237 10.48 -11.40 37.16
C CYS A 237 10.33 -12.77 37.84
N PHE A 238 9.13 -13.36 37.83
CA PHE A 238 8.83 -14.68 38.37
C PHE A 238 8.58 -15.74 37.29
N ALA A 239 8.94 -15.42 36.00
CA ALA A 239 8.68 -16.38 34.94
C ALA A 239 9.35 -17.74 35.22
N GLU A 240 8.58 -18.81 34.97
CA GLU A 240 9.04 -20.22 35.15
C GLU A 240 9.45 -20.62 36.57
N CYS A 241 9.03 -19.86 37.58
CA CYS A 241 9.23 -20.23 38.98
C CYS A 241 8.26 -21.37 39.40
N SER A 242 8.45 -22.53 38.81
CA SER A 242 7.55 -23.69 38.98
C SER A 242 7.51 -24.26 40.41
N THR A 243 8.55 -24.02 41.20
CA THR A 243 8.63 -24.41 42.61
C THR A 243 7.87 -23.49 43.56
N LEU A 244 7.54 -22.25 43.11
CA LEU A 244 6.83 -21.26 43.92
C LEU A 244 5.35 -21.63 44.02
N LYS A 245 4.88 -21.96 45.25
CA LYS A 245 3.48 -22.37 45.53
C LYS A 245 2.64 -21.24 46.07
N ASN A 246 3.25 -20.33 46.85
CA ASN A 246 2.56 -19.22 47.48
C ASN A 246 3.31 -17.92 47.30
N ILE A 247 2.58 -16.88 46.96
CA ILE A 247 3.11 -15.52 46.87
C ILE A 247 2.20 -14.51 47.59
N SER A 248 2.79 -13.67 48.43
CA SER A 248 2.10 -12.53 49.02
C SER A 248 2.45 -11.26 48.30
N ILE A 249 1.46 -10.64 47.65
CA ILE A 249 1.55 -9.40 46.92
C ILE A 249 1.03 -8.24 47.78
N PRO A 250 1.89 -7.29 48.22
CA PRO A 250 1.45 -6.20 49.06
C PRO A 250 0.65 -5.15 48.25
N ASN A 251 -0.12 -4.34 49.01
CA ASN A 251 -0.90 -3.27 48.41
C ASN A 251 -0.05 -2.08 47.85
N SER A 252 1.26 -2.11 47.96
CA SER A 252 2.17 -1.19 47.27
C SER A 252 2.33 -1.45 45.80
N ILE A 253 2.05 -2.68 45.35
CA ILE A 253 2.17 -3.05 43.91
C ILE A 253 1.10 -2.34 43.08
N LYS A 254 1.58 -1.60 42.08
CA LYS A 254 0.77 -0.85 41.08
C LYS A 254 0.79 -1.50 39.72
N ARG A 255 1.88 -2.22 39.39
CA ARG A 255 2.10 -2.76 38.04
C ARG A 255 2.64 -4.17 38.09
N LEU A 256 2.03 -5.06 37.31
CA LEU A 256 2.61 -6.34 36.86
C LEU A 256 3.02 -6.15 35.41
N GLU A 257 4.30 -6.23 35.13
CA GLU A 257 4.81 -6.01 33.77
C GLU A 257 4.68 -7.28 32.92
N TYR A 258 5.12 -7.21 31.65
CA TYR A 258 5.07 -8.30 30.69
C TYR A 258 5.59 -9.62 31.28
N ALA A 259 4.81 -10.70 31.17
CA ALA A 259 5.15 -12.06 31.61
C ALA A 259 5.62 -12.16 33.10
N ALA A 260 5.16 -11.25 33.95
CA ALA A 260 5.62 -11.15 35.34
C ALA A 260 5.53 -12.47 36.13
N PHE A 261 4.49 -13.28 35.90
CA PHE A 261 4.26 -14.60 36.51
C PHE A 261 4.03 -15.72 35.49
N ALA A 262 4.55 -15.51 34.24
CA ALA A 262 4.39 -16.52 33.20
C ALA A 262 4.97 -17.87 33.64
N GLU A 263 4.26 -18.96 33.38
CA GLU A 263 4.70 -20.33 33.68
C GLU A 263 5.00 -20.64 35.16
N CYS A 264 4.50 -19.81 36.09
CA CYS A 264 4.52 -20.12 37.51
C CYS A 264 3.52 -21.25 37.82
N ILE A 265 3.70 -22.43 37.26
CA ILE A 265 2.75 -23.55 37.33
C ILE A 265 2.52 -24.09 38.76
N GLY A 266 3.40 -23.76 39.72
CA GLY A 266 3.27 -24.09 41.12
C GLY A 266 2.21 -23.27 41.84
N LEU A 267 1.90 -22.06 41.37
CA LEU A 267 0.89 -21.18 41.97
C LEU A 267 -0.51 -21.63 41.56
N THR A 268 -1.36 -21.96 42.57
CA THR A 268 -2.75 -22.35 42.38
C THR A 268 -3.75 -21.28 42.77
N GLU A 269 -3.30 -20.27 43.47
CA GLU A 269 -4.07 -19.08 43.85
C GLU A 269 -3.18 -17.85 43.88
N ILE A 270 -3.76 -16.69 43.60
CA ILE A 270 -3.08 -15.41 43.67
C ILE A 270 -4.07 -14.31 44.08
N THR A 271 -3.69 -13.49 45.04
CA THR A 271 -4.45 -12.32 45.47
C THR A 271 -3.71 -11.05 44.97
N LEU A 272 -4.39 -10.24 44.16
CA LEU A 272 -3.82 -9.04 43.59
C LEU A 272 -3.87 -7.84 44.55
N SER A 273 -2.92 -6.94 44.43
CA SER A 273 -2.90 -5.67 45.15
C SER A 273 -4.15 -4.83 44.88
N THR A 274 -4.77 -4.28 45.94
CA THR A 274 -5.93 -3.37 45.82
C THR A 274 -5.57 -2.06 45.11
N ASN A 275 -4.27 -1.71 45.02
CA ASN A 275 -3.75 -0.56 44.31
C ASN A 275 -3.19 -0.89 42.90
N LEU A 276 -3.40 -2.12 42.42
CA LEU A 276 -2.95 -2.52 41.10
C LEU A 276 -3.67 -1.70 40.02
N GLU A 277 -2.89 -1.13 39.09
CA GLU A 277 -3.37 -0.32 37.99
C GLU A 277 -3.19 -1.01 36.63
N VAL A 278 -2.11 -1.80 36.46
CA VAL A 278 -1.72 -2.39 35.19
C VAL A 278 -1.41 -3.89 35.35
N ILE A 279 -1.95 -4.70 34.46
CA ILE A 279 -1.63 -6.10 34.24
C ILE A 279 -1.09 -6.21 32.82
N GLY A 280 0.19 -6.49 32.64
CA GLY A 280 0.87 -6.58 31.35
C GLY A 280 0.47 -7.82 30.56
N ASP A 281 0.87 -7.84 29.28
CA ASP A 281 0.72 -9.00 28.43
C ASP A 281 1.45 -10.21 29.00
N TYR A 282 0.87 -11.41 28.82
CA TYR A 282 1.39 -12.70 29.31
C TYR A 282 1.62 -12.74 30.84
N ALA A 283 1.15 -11.75 31.62
CA ALA A 283 1.44 -11.69 33.05
C ALA A 283 1.10 -12.96 33.82
N PHE A 284 0.07 -13.69 33.38
CA PHE A 284 -0.42 -14.93 34.00
C PHE A 284 -0.47 -16.08 32.98
N ASN A 285 0.35 -16.04 31.96
CA ASN A 285 0.43 -17.09 30.95
C ASN A 285 0.77 -18.45 31.58
N TYR A 286 0.08 -19.53 31.17
CA TYR A 286 0.19 -20.88 31.72
C TYR A 286 0.00 -21.01 33.25
N LEU A 287 -0.56 -19.99 33.91
CA LEU A 287 -0.78 -20.08 35.36
C LEU A 287 -1.91 -21.07 35.71
N ASN A 288 -1.71 -21.84 36.77
CA ASN A 288 -2.63 -22.91 37.20
C ASN A 288 -3.73 -22.45 38.17
N ILE A 289 -4.13 -21.19 38.18
CA ILE A 289 -5.20 -20.65 39.02
C ILE A 289 -6.57 -20.96 38.43
N GLU A 290 -7.58 -21.17 39.28
CA GLU A 290 -8.97 -21.38 38.86
C GLU A 290 -9.78 -20.06 38.81
N ASN A 291 -9.47 -19.14 39.69
CA ASN A 291 -10.21 -17.90 39.84
C ASN A 291 -9.23 -16.71 40.07
N ILE A 292 -9.56 -15.57 39.54
CA ILE A 292 -8.87 -14.32 39.83
C ILE A 292 -9.87 -13.19 39.98
N THR A 293 -9.57 -12.20 40.83
CA THR A 293 -10.38 -11.00 40.98
C THR A 293 -9.56 -9.77 40.56
N ILE A 294 -10.06 -9.05 39.58
CA ILE A 294 -9.47 -7.79 39.08
C ILE A 294 -9.87 -6.66 40.03
N PRO A 295 -8.90 -5.96 40.66
CA PRO A 295 -9.20 -4.90 41.64
C PRO A 295 -9.81 -3.65 40.97
N SER A 296 -10.39 -2.78 41.81
CA SER A 296 -11.11 -1.58 41.37
C SER A 296 -10.24 -0.55 40.64
N LYS A 297 -8.93 -0.50 40.89
CA LYS A 297 -8.02 0.48 40.28
C LYS A 297 -7.39 0.01 38.97
N VAL A 298 -7.55 -1.25 38.57
CA VAL A 298 -7.00 -1.76 37.32
C VAL A 298 -7.68 -1.05 36.16
N LYS A 299 -6.87 -0.39 35.35
CA LYS A 299 -7.27 0.40 34.15
C LYS A 299 -6.71 -0.13 32.85
N GLU A 300 -5.72 -1.03 32.91
CA GLU A 300 -5.07 -1.64 31.78
C GLU A 300 -4.84 -3.12 32.01
N ILE A 301 -5.28 -3.97 31.09
CA ILE A 301 -5.06 -5.41 31.06
C ILE A 301 -4.60 -5.76 29.63
N GLY A 302 -3.42 -6.37 29.51
CA GLY A 302 -2.91 -6.85 28.23
C GLY A 302 -3.82 -7.91 27.62
N ALA A 303 -4.00 -7.89 26.33
CA ALA A 303 -4.89 -8.81 25.63
C ALA A 303 -4.48 -10.28 25.79
N THR A 304 -3.20 -10.53 26.01
CA THR A 304 -2.61 -11.86 26.22
C THR A 304 -2.37 -12.19 27.70
N ALA A 305 -2.83 -11.35 28.64
CA ALA A 305 -2.51 -11.49 30.06
C ALA A 305 -2.79 -12.87 30.65
N PHE A 306 -3.83 -13.57 30.18
CA PHE A 306 -4.29 -14.88 30.69
C PHE A 306 -4.22 -15.99 29.64
N VAL A 307 -3.50 -15.79 28.55
CA VAL A 307 -3.34 -16.80 27.50
C VAL A 307 -2.77 -18.08 28.10
N ASN A 308 -3.24 -19.23 27.63
CA ASN A 308 -2.85 -20.56 28.12
C ASN A 308 -3.12 -20.84 29.61
N ALA A 309 -3.85 -19.99 30.33
CA ALA A 309 -4.29 -20.29 31.72
C ALA A 309 -5.44 -21.30 31.72
N ARG A 310 -5.14 -22.56 31.34
CA ARG A 310 -6.12 -23.63 31.05
C ARG A 310 -6.94 -24.08 32.23
N LYS A 311 -6.61 -23.68 33.48
CA LYS A 311 -7.42 -23.97 34.67
C LYS A 311 -8.30 -22.80 35.08
N LEU A 312 -8.10 -21.60 34.50
CA LEU A 312 -8.82 -20.39 34.88
C LEU A 312 -10.30 -20.50 34.43
N LYS A 313 -11.20 -20.55 35.39
CA LYS A 313 -12.65 -20.64 35.18
C LYS A 313 -13.33 -19.28 35.25
N ASN A 314 -12.86 -18.41 36.16
CA ASN A 314 -13.51 -17.13 36.42
C ASN A 314 -12.50 -15.99 36.54
N ILE A 315 -12.71 -14.93 35.74
CA ILE A 315 -12.13 -13.62 35.93
C ILE A 315 -13.23 -12.73 36.51
N ASN A 316 -13.20 -12.49 37.80
CA ASN A 316 -14.13 -11.60 38.47
C ASN A 316 -13.60 -10.19 38.45
N VAL A 317 -14.47 -9.19 38.46
CA VAL A 317 -14.08 -7.75 38.49
C VAL A 317 -14.77 -7.10 39.69
N ASP A 318 -13.98 -6.32 40.45
CA ASP A 318 -14.52 -5.52 41.56
C ASP A 318 -15.61 -4.57 41.04
N ALA A 319 -16.73 -4.50 41.75
CA ALA A 319 -17.90 -3.70 41.32
C ALA A 319 -17.58 -2.21 41.13
N ASN A 320 -16.57 -1.69 41.87
CA ASN A 320 -16.11 -0.31 41.77
C ASN A 320 -15.06 -0.08 40.65
N ASN A 321 -14.73 -1.11 39.87
CA ASN A 321 -13.84 -0.90 38.73
C ASN A 321 -14.56 -0.05 37.66
N ASN A 322 -13.91 1.02 37.19
CA ASN A 322 -14.47 1.96 36.21
C ASN A 322 -14.20 1.56 34.75
N TYR A 323 -13.33 0.58 34.50
CA TYR A 323 -12.84 0.24 33.16
C TYR A 323 -13.33 -1.11 32.68
N TYR A 324 -13.53 -2.04 33.60
CA TYR A 324 -13.85 -3.44 33.31
C TYR A 324 -15.10 -3.90 34.05
N SER A 325 -15.68 -4.95 33.52
CA SER A 325 -16.79 -5.70 34.17
C SER A 325 -16.66 -7.20 33.84
N SER A 326 -17.31 -8.05 34.58
CA SER A 326 -17.41 -9.46 34.23
C SER A 326 -18.87 -9.92 34.19
N ILE A 327 -19.15 -10.88 33.27
CA ILE A 327 -20.41 -11.60 33.19
C ILE A 327 -20.09 -13.09 33.29
N ASN A 328 -20.58 -13.75 34.35
CA ASN A 328 -20.30 -15.17 34.56
C ASN A 328 -18.81 -15.53 34.50
N GLY A 329 -17.97 -14.69 35.07
CA GLY A 329 -16.51 -14.87 35.05
C GLY A 329 -15.79 -14.57 33.71
N ILE A 330 -16.48 -14.04 32.71
CA ILE A 330 -15.93 -13.63 31.43
C ILE A 330 -15.63 -12.16 31.50
N LEU A 331 -14.43 -11.73 31.04
CA LEU A 331 -13.98 -10.36 31.14
C LEU A 331 -14.48 -9.52 29.97
N PHE A 332 -15.04 -8.36 30.25
CA PHE A 332 -15.49 -7.34 29.33
C PHE A 332 -14.93 -5.96 29.71
N ASN A 333 -14.95 -5.01 28.77
CA ASN A 333 -14.86 -3.60 29.11
C ASN A 333 -16.10 -3.18 29.94
N LYS A 334 -16.07 -1.99 30.56
CA LYS A 334 -17.10 -1.55 31.53
C LYS A 334 -18.51 -1.58 30.97
N ASP A 335 -18.72 -1.13 29.75
CA ASP A 335 -20.02 -1.02 29.08
C ASP A 335 -20.44 -2.30 28.33
N LYS A 336 -19.60 -3.33 28.39
CA LYS A 336 -19.84 -4.67 27.79
C LYS A 336 -19.94 -4.65 26.26
N THR A 337 -19.37 -3.62 25.64
CA THR A 337 -19.29 -3.53 24.17
C THR A 337 -18.11 -4.31 23.59
N THR A 338 -17.11 -4.61 24.41
CA THR A 338 -15.93 -5.43 24.02
C THR A 338 -15.83 -6.65 24.93
N LEU A 339 -15.86 -7.85 24.34
CA LEU A 339 -15.50 -9.08 25.00
C LEU A 339 -13.97 -9.21 24.96
N LEU A 340 -13.31 -9.15 26.12
CA LEU A 340 -11.86 -9.12 26.22
C LEU A 340 -11.27 -10.52 26.35
N ILE A 341 -11.70 -11.31 27.30
CA ILE A 341 -11.13 -12.64 27.59
C ILE A 341 -12.22 -13.59 28.05
N TYR A 342 -12.34 -14.73 27.40
CA TYR A 342 -13.10 -15.89 27.81
C TYR A 342 -12.11 -16.87 28.47
N PRO A 343 -12.30 -17.23 29.78
CA PRO A 343 -11.34 -18.09 30.49
C PRO A 343 -11.26 -19.49 29.91
N ALA A 344 -10.03 -19.96 29.62
CA ALA A 344 -9.80 -21.25 28.96
C ALA A 344 -10.15 -22.49 29.82
N GLY A 345 -10.26 -22.34 31.14
CA GLY A 345 -10.66 -23.42 32.07
C GLY A 345 -12.17 -23.57 32.24
N LYS A 346 -12.99 -22.79 31.50
CA LYS A 346 -14.45 -22.96 31.55
C LYS A 346 -14.85 -24.27 30.87
N THR A 347 -15.88 -24.92 31.44
CA THR A 347 -16.35 -26.23 30.98
C THR A 347 -17.56 -26.19 30.08
N GLU A 348 -18.12 -24.99 29.85
CA GLU A 348 -19.23 -24.79 28.93
C GLU A 348 -18.79 -25.02 27.49
N THR A 349 -19.46 -25.92 26.79
CA THR A 349 -19.17 -26.28 25.41
C THR A 349 -19.84 -25.34 24.39
N LYS A 350 -20.79 -24.50 24.87
CA LYS A 350 -21.55 -23.56 24.01
C LYS A 350 -21.58 -22.19 24.63
N TYR A 351 -21.39 -21.15 23.80
CA TYR A 351 -21.49 -19.78 24.27
C TYR A 351 -22.14 -18.88 23.20
N GLN A 352 -23.08 -18.06 23.67
CA GLN A 352 -23.65 -16.99 22.87
C GLN A 352 -23.05 -15.65 23.32
N ILE A 353 -22.33 -14.96 22.43
CA ILE A 353 -21.79 -13.63 22.69
C ILE A 353 -22.98 -12.69 22.92
N PRO A 354 -22.94 -11.83 23.98
CA PRO A 354 -24.05 -10.90 24.28
C PRO A 354 -24.35 -9.93 23.13
N ASN A 355 -25.64 -9.60 22.94
CA ASN A 355 -26.05 -8.66 21.90
C ASN A 355 -25.57 -7.21 22.12
N THR A 356 -24.97 -6.90 23.26
CA THR A 356 -24.32 -5.60 23.52
C THR A 356 -22.91 -5.54 22.95
N THR A 357 -22.28 -6.70 22.66
CA THR A 357 -20.90 -6.80 22.19
C THR A 357 -20.78 -6.35 20.74
N LYS A 358 -19.87 -5.42 20.50
CA LYS A 358 -19.49 -4.92 19.18
C LYS A 358 -18.14 -5.47 18.74
N ILE A 359 -17.23 -5.71 19.67
CA ILE A 359 -15.87 -6.13 19.43
C ILE A 359 -15.60 -7.43 20.20
N VAL A 360 -15.09 -8.44 19.51
CA VAL A 360 -14.43 -9.60 20.12
C VAL A 360 -12.93 -9.34 20.03
N ASN A 361 -12.28 -9.20 21.17
CA ASN A 361 -10.87 -8.78 21.24
C ASN A 361 -9.93 -9.84 20.66
N GLU A 362 -8.70 -9.44 20.37
CA GLU A 362 -7.64 -10.40 20.03
C GLU A 362 -7.46 -11.46 21.12
N ASN A 363 -7.19 -12.70 20.75
CA ASN A 363 -7.02 -13.86 21.63
C ASN A 363 -8.19 -14.16 22.59
N ALA A 364 -9.37 -13.55 22.40
CA ALA A 364 -10.46 -13.60 23.37
C ALA A 364 -10.93 -15.03 23.74
N PHE A 365 -10.87 -15.98 22.81
CA PHE A 365 -11.18 -17.41 23.02
C PHE A 365 -10.00 -18.33 22.70
N LEU A 366 -8.78 -17.81 22.67
CA LEU A 366 -7.60 -18.62 22.32
C LEU A 366 -7.47 -19.82 23.27
N ASP A 367 -7.27 -21.03 22.73
CA ASP A 367 -7.16 -22.30 23.45
C ASP A 367 -8.41 -22.71 24.28
N VAL A 368 -9.54 -22.03 24.10
CA VAL A 368 -10.77 -22.37 24.82
C VAL A 368 -11.39 -23.65 24.21
N PRO A 369 -11.69 -24.71 25.00
CA PRO A 369 -12.22 -25.96 24.47
C PRO A 369 -13.73 -25.89 24.16
N ILE A 370 -14.17 -24.74 23.58
CA ILE A 370 -15.56 -24.49 23.25
C ILE A 370 -15.93 -25.14 21.93
N VAL A 371 -17.11 -25.72 21.80
CA VAL A 371 -17.56 -26.47 20.62
C VAL A 371 -18.49 -25.65 19.73
N SER A 372 -19.20 -24.68 20.31
CA SER A 372 -20.14 -23.81 19.56
C SER A 372 -20.12 -22.41 20.08
N ILE A 373 -19.91 -21.45 19.17
CA ILE A 373 -19.98 -20.01 19.44
C ILE A 373 -21.04 -19.40 18.52
N ILE A 374 -21.92 -18.56 19.09
CA ILE A 374 -22.88 -17.79 18.34
C ILE A 374 -22.42 -16.31 18.36
N ILE A 375 -22.09 -15.77 17.18
CA ILE A 375 -21.70 -14.39 16.98
C ILE A 375 -22.95 -13.58 16.60
N PRO A 376 -23.41 -12.64 17.43
CA PRO A 376 -24.62 -11.86 17.15
C PRO A 376 -24.35 -10.79 16.09
N LYS A 377 -25.42 -10.29 15.48
CA LYS A 377 -25.34 -9.18 14.49
C LYS A 377 -24.91 -7.83 15.09
N SER A 378 -24.74 -7.73 16.39
CA SER A 378 -24.17 -6.54 17.02
C SER A 378 -22.64 -6.45 16.84
N VAL A 379 -21.97 -7.58 16.52
CA VAL A 379 -20.51 -7.61 16.36
C VAL A 379 -20.12 -6.97 15.04
N GLU A 380 -19.20 -6.01 15.13
CA GLU A 380 -18.65 -5.25 14.01
C GLU A 380 -17.16 -5.58 13.76
N GLU A 381 -16.46 -6.08 14.79
CA GLU A 381 -15.03 -6.39 14.73
C GLU A 381 -14.70 -7.72 15.43
N LEU A 382 -13.86 -8.53 14.75
CA LEU A 382 -13.22 -9.73 15.27
C LEU A 382 -11.72 -9.50 15.29
N GLY A 383 -11.10 -9.56 16.45
CA GLY A 383 -9.66 -9.38 16.67
C GLY A 383 -8.83 -10.58 16.23
N ASP A 384 -7.51 -10.40 16.19
CA ASP A 384 -6.56 -11.43 15.78
C ASP A 384 -6.66 -12.65 16.68
N TRP A 385 -6.60 -13.86 16.11
CA TRP A 385 -6.66 -15.17 16.79
C TRP A 385 -7.81 -15.33 17.78
N CYS A 386 -8.88 -14.55 17.65
CA CYS A 386 -9.94 -14.50 18.68
C CYS A 386 -10.65 -15.82 18.92
N PHE A 387 -10.68 -16.77 17.99
CA PHE A 387 -11.22 -18.12 18.14
C PHE A 387 -10.18 -19.22 17.85
N ALA A 388 -8.89 -18.86 17.74
CA ALA A 388 -7.86 -19.82 17.38
C ALA A 388 -7.75 -20.95 18.40
N ARG A 389 -7.42 -22.16 17.93
CA ARG A 389 -7.27 -23.41 18.73
C ARG A 389 -8.47 -23.76 19.59
N THR A 390 -9.65 -23.35 19.16
CA THR A 390 -10.91 -23.79 19.79
C THR A 390 -11.40 -25.12 19.19
N ASN A 391 -12.30 -25.80 19.88
CA ASN A 391 -12.94 -27.02 19.39
C ASN A 391 -14.24 -26.73 18.62
N ILE A 392 -14.45 -25.53 18.10
CA ILE A 392 -15.67 -25.20 17.37
C ILE A 392 -15.84 -26.11 16.16
N THR A 393 -17.05 -26.58 15.94
CA THR A 393 -17.39 -27.47 14.81
C THR A 393 -17.96 -26.67 13.63
N THR A 394 -18.55 -25.52 13.91
CA THR A 394 -19.14 -24.64 12.93
C THR A 394 -18.91 -23.17 13.33
N ILE A 395 -18.73 -22.29 12.35
CA ILE A 395 -18.71 -20.85 12.59
C ILE A 395 -19.53 -20.11 11.53
N THR A 396 -20.24 -19.07 11.95
CA THR A 396 -20.93 -18.14 11.05
C THR A 396 -20.51 -16.72 11.41
N ILE A 397 -19.87 -16.04 10.47
CA ILE A 397 -19.47 -14.64 10.60
C ILE A 397 -20.57 -13.78 9.98
N PRO A 398 -21.23 -12.91 10.78
CA PRO A 398 -22.31 -12.05 10.30
C PRO A 398 -21.90 -11.04 9.23
N ASP A 399 -22.86 -10.61 8.46
CA ASP A 399 -22.75 -9.54 7.46
C ASP A 399 -22.46 -8.15 8.06
N THR A 400 -22.65 -7.99 9.37
CA THR A 400 -22.37 -6.75 10.12
C THR A 400 -20.89 -6.60 10.49
N VAL A 401 -20.08 -7.66 10.38
CA VAL A 401 -18.65 -7.59 10.68
C VAL A 401 -17.91 -6.81 9.58
N LYS A 402 -17.24 -5.73 9.97
CA LYS A 402 -16.53 -4.77 9.13
C LYS A 402 -15.01 -4.95 9.18
N LYS A 403 -14.52 -5.63 10.21
CA LYS A 403 -13.09 -5.91 10.40
C LYS A 403 -12.91 -7.32 10.93
N ILE A 404 -12.03 -8.07 10.28
CA ILE A 404 -11.64 -9.43 10.65
C ILE A 404 -10.12 -9.44 10.82
N GLY A 405 -9.65 -9.84 11.98
CA GLY A 405 -8.23 -9.96 12.30
C GLY A 405 -7.59 -11.21 11.72
N TYR A 406 -6.28 -11.30 11.82
CA TYR A 406 -5.50 -12.44 11.36
C TYR A 406 -5.84 -13.72 12.12
N GLY A 407 -5.79 -14.85 11.44
CA GLY A 407 -5.84 -16.17 12.06
C GLY A 407 -7.02 -16.45 12.97
N ILE A 408 -8.18 -15.81 12.75
CA ILE A 408 -9.29 -15.90 13.75
C ILE A 408 -9.72 -17.32 14.09
N CYS A 409 -9.54 -18.29 13.19
CA CYS A 409 -9.85 -19.72 13.40
C CYS A 409 -8.62 -20.61 13.16
N THR A 410 -7.40 -20.08 13.29
CA THR A 410 -6.16 -20.86 13.16
C THR A 410 -6.21 -22.09 14.08
N GLU A 411 -5.86 -23.27 13.53
CA GLU A 411 -5.78 -24.54 14.28
C GLU A 411 -7.08 -24.99 14.95
N CYS A 412 -8.24 -24.55 14.45
CA CYS A 412 -9.53 -25.10 14.84
C CYS A 412 -9.73 -26.47 14.18
N THR A 413 -9.02 -27.48 14.66
CA THR A 413 -8.96 -28.81 14.01
C THR A 413 -10.31 -29.53 13.97
N GLU A 414 -11.26 -29.20 14.85
CA GLU A 414 -12.62 -29.76 14.85
C GLU A 414 -13.59 -29.00 13.91
N LEU A 415 -13.19 -27.89 13.35
CA LEU A 415 -14.04 -27.04 12.47
C LEU A 415 -14.37 -27.79 11.16
N ARG A 416 -15.66 -28.03 10.91
CA ARG A 416 -16.17 -28.75 9.73
C ARG A 416 -16.82 -27.83 8.70
N SER A 417 -17.42 -26.75 9.14
CA SER A 417 -18.15 -25.81 8.28
C SER A 417 -17.96 -24.37 8.69
N ALA A 418 -17.71 -23.51 7.73
CA ALA A 418 -17.59 -22.07 7.90
C ALA A 418 -18.52 -21.32 6.93
N ILE A 419 -19.25 -20.32 7.45
CA ILE A 419 -20.07 -19.41 6.65
C ILE A 419 -19.58 -17.98 6.92
N VAL A 420 -19.10 -17.30 5.89
CA VAL A 420 -18.64 -15.91 5.94
C VAL A 420 -19.63 -15.03 5.17
N ASN A 421 -20.55 -14.39 5.90
CA ASN A 421 -21.51 -13.45 5.30
C ASN A 421 -20.94 -12.02 5.19
N SER A 422 -19.86 -11.70 5.91
CA SER A 422 -19.14 -10.43 5.77
C SER A 422 -18.53 -10.29 4.37
N SER A 423 -18.48 -9.06 3.85
CA SER A 423 -17.84 -8.73 2.58
C SER A 423 -16.37 -8.32 2.74
N VAL A 424 -15.82 -8.40 3.93
CA VAL A 424 -14.41 -8.11 4.22
C VAL A 424 -13.51 -9.17 3.58
N ASN A 425 -12.39 -8.76 2.99
CA ASN A 425 -11.39 -9.70 2.47
C ASN A 425 -10.93 -10.66 3.57
N LEU A 426 -10.64 -11.90 3.21
CA LEU A 426 -10.22 -12.90 4.18
C LEU A 426 -8.74 -12.67 4.55
N PRO A 427 -8.45 -12.41 5.83
CA PRO A 427 -7.10 -12.08 6.26
C PRO A 427 -6.18 -13.31 6.34
N TYR A 428 -4.89 -13.04 6.46
CA TYR A 428 -3.83 -14.01 6.65
C TYR A 428 -4.18 -15.09 7.70
N GLU A 429 -3.97 -16.37 7.33
CA GLU A 429 -4.15 -17.56 8.20
C GLU A 429 -5.55 -17.74 8.80
N MET A 430 -6.61 -17.13 8.25
CA MET A 430 -7.95 -17.15 8.86
C MET A 430 -8.44 -18.55 9.25
N PHE A 431 -8.17 -19.57 8.43
CA PHE A 431 -8.52 -20.98 8.65
C PHE A 431 -7.29 -21.91 8.54
N TYR A 432 -6.11 -21.40 8.90
CA TYR A 432 -4.87 -22.18 8.86
C TYR A 432 -4.98 -23.44 9.72
N ASN A 433 -4.54 -24.61 9.20
CA ASN A 433 -4.60 -25.90 9.90
C ASN A 433 -6.01 -26.35 10.38
N CYS A 434 -7.09 -25.86 9.79
CA CYS A 434 -8.44 -26.38 10.03
C CYS A 434 -8.62 -27.72 9.30
N THR A 435 -7.95 -28.76 9.77
CA THR A 435 -7.80 -30.05 9.05
C THR A 435 -9.12 -30.77 8.74
N ASN A 436 -10.18 -30.55 9.53
CA ASN A 436 -11.51 -31.13 9.33
C ASN A 436 -12.46 -30.23 8.51
N LEU A 437 -12.03 -29.02 8.13
CA LEU A 437 -12.87 -28.08 7.37
C LEU A 437 -13.19 -28.64 5.98
N SER A 438 -14.44 -29.01 5.78
CA SER A 438 -14.91 -29.66 4.55
C SER A 438 -15.89 -28.81 3.74
N LYS A 439 -16.53 -27.81 4.36
CA LYS A 439 -17.51 -26.93 3.72
C LYS A 439 -17.27 -25.47 4.07
N VAL A 440 -17.14 -24.64 3.05
CA VAL A 440 -16.97 -23.19 3.19
C VAL A 440 -17.96 -22.47 2.29
N THR A 441 -18.64 -21.47 2.84
CA THR A 441 -19.51 -20.55 2.08
C THR A 441 -18.99 -19.12 2.27
N LEU A 442 -18.66 -18.45 1.17
CA LEU A 442 -18.08 -17.13 1.15
C LEU A 442 -19.04 -16.10 0.54
N ASN A 443 -18.97 -14.86 1.01
CA ASN A 443 -19.69 -13.74 0.40
C ASN A 443 -19.08 -13.41 -0.98
N ASN A 444 -19.93 -13.21 -1.98
CA ASN A 444 -19.50 -12.89 -3.35
C ASN A 444 -18.76 -11.55 -3.50
N ASN A 445 -18.91 -10.64 -2.54
CA ASN A 445 -18.23 -9.34 -2.57
C ASN A 445 -16.80 -9.37 -2.04
N ILE A 446 -16.30 -10.52 -1.58
CA ILE A 446 -14.90 -10.68 -1.19
C ILE A 446 -14.04 -10.58 -2.46
N GLU A 447 -13.06 -9.67 -2.45
CA GLU A 447 -12.17 -9.42 -3.59
C GLU A 447 -10.81 -10.09 -3.46
N GLU A 448 -10.39 -10.44 -2.23
CA GLU A 448 -9.07 -11.01 -1.97
C GLU A 448 -9.11 -12.10 -0.89
N LEU A 449 -8.38 -13.18 -1.14
CA LEU A 449 -7.98 -14.18 -0.16
C LEU A 449 -6.49 -13.93 0.12
N ASP A 450 -6.18 -13.54 1.35
CA ASP A 450 -4.80 -13.30 1.77
C ASP A 450 -4.01 -14.62 1.83
N SER A 451 -2.72 -14.53 2.12
CA SER A 451 -1.85 -15.69 2.19
C SER A 451 -2.30 -16.66 3.30
N ARG A 452 -2.19 -17.97 3.02
CA ARG A 452 -2.44 -19.10 3.93
C ARG A 452 -3.87 -19.20 4.52
N VAL A 453 -4.87 -18.50 3.93
CA VAL A 453 -6.26 -18.48 4.45
C VAL A 453 -6.80 -19.88 4.73
N PHE A 454 -6.59 -20.85 3.83
CA PHE A 454 -7.02 -22.24 3.94
C PHE A 454 -5.84 -23.22 3.98
N MET A 455 -4.64 -22.77 4.33
CA MET A 455 -3.47 -23.64 4.35
C MET A 455 -3.71 -24.84 5.26
N ASN A 456 -3.41 -26.05 4.75
CA ASN A 456 -3.60 -27.33 5.42
C ASN A 456 -5.06 -27.69 5.81
N CYS A 457 -6.06 -27.11 5.12
CA CYS A 457 -7.45 -27.59 5.24
C CYS A 457 -7.60 -28.91 4.46
N THR A 458 -7.02 -29.99 4.99
CA THR A 458 -6.88 -31.28 4.29
C THR A 458 -8.21 -31.96 3.95
N SER A 459 -9.30 -31.67 4.67
CA SER A 459 -10.64 -32.20 4.41
C SER A 459 -11.43 -31.42 3.34
N LEU A 460 -10.93 -30.28 2.86
CA LEU A 460 -11.62 -29.45 1.88
C LEU A 460 -11.57 -30.12 0.50
N LYS A 461 -12.72 -30.54 -0.03
CA LYS A 461 -12.83 -31.25 -1.31
C LYS A 461 -13.24 -30.35 -2.47
N GLU A 462 -14.04 -29.35 -2.17
CA GLU A 462 -14.58 -28.38 -3.12
C GLU A 462 -14.75 -27.00 -2.46
N ILE A 463 -14.64 -25.96 -3.22
CA ILE A 463 -14.92 -24.58 -2.81
C ILE A 463 -15.50 -23.78 -3.97
N THR A 464 -16.52 -22.98 -3.68
CA THR A 464 -17.01 -21.96 -4.60
C THR A 464 -16.34 -20.65 -4.23
N LEU A 465 -15.51 -20.16 -5.15
CA LEU A 465 -14.80 -18.89 -4.98
C LEU A 465 -15.73 -17.69 -5.21
N PRO A 466 -15.57 -16.57 -4.48
CA PRO A 466 -16.34 -15.35 -4.65
C PRO A 466 -16.28 -14.82 -6.10
N SER A 467 -17.41 -14.39 -6.65
CA SER A 467 -17.45 -13.89 -8.04
C SER A 467 -16.64 -12.61 -8.26
N ASN A 468 -16.44 -11.81 -7.21
CA ASN A 468 -15.68 -10.56 -7.26
C ASN A 468 -14.17 -10.73 -6.97
N LEU A 469 -13.73 -11.98 -6.73
CA LEU A 469 -12.34 -12.28 -6.38
C LEU A 469 -11.37 -11.80 -7.46
N LYS A 470 -10.25 -11.16 -7.04
CA LYS A 470 -9.22 -10.59 -7.90
C LYS A 470 -7.91 -11.37 -7.84
N LYS A 471 -7.52 -11.84 -6.65
CA LYS A 471 -6.22 -12.47 -6.41
C LYS A 471 -6.34 -13.70 -5.52
N ILE A 472 -5.47 -14.69 -5.75
CA ILE A 472 -5.31 -15.90 -4.92
C ILE A 472 -3.82 -16.07 -4.65
N ILE A 473 -3.40 -15.89 -3.39
CA ILE A 473 -2.00 -15.88 -3.00
C ILE A 473 -1.80 -16.91 -1.87
N TYR A 474 -1.06 -18.00 -2.16
CA TYR A 474 -0.73 -19.08 -1.21
C TYR A 474 -1.89 -19.60 -0.34
N SER A 475 -3.15 -19.43 -0.83
CA SER A 475 -4.34 -19.57 0.03
C SER A 475 -4.72 -21.01 0.33
N PHE A 476 -4.41 -22.01 -0.55
CA PHE A 476 -4.86 -23.40 -0.46
C PHE A 476 -3.69 -24.40 -0.36
N ILE A 477 -2.54 -23.96 0.10
CA ILE A 477 -1.37 -24.84 0.30
C ILE A 477 -1.78 -26.00 1.22
N GLY A 478 -1.43 -27.23 0.88
CA GLY A 478 -1.73 -28.41 1.71
C GLY A 478 -3.20 -28.88 1.71
N CYS A 479 -4.09 -28.27 0.92
CA CYS A 479 -5.48 -28.75 0.73
C CYS A 479 -5.51 -30.00 -0.15
N THR A 480 -4.94 -31.11 0.29
CA THR A 480 -4.63 -32.30 -0.53
C THR A 480 -5.86 -33.00 -1.14
N ASN A 481 -7.05 -32.80 -0.58
CA ASN A 481 -8.31 -33.34 -1.10
C ASN A 481 -9.05 -32.39 -2.06
N LEU A 482 -8.57 -31.15 -2.27
CA LEU A 482 -9.14 -30.21 -3.22
C LEU A 482 -8.69 -30.56 -4.65
N LYS A 483 -9.58 -31.22 -5.42
CA LYS A 483 -9.20 -31.77 -6.73
C LYS A 483 -9.53 -30.86 -7.90
N ASN A 484 -10.60 -30.09 -7.84
CA ASN A 484 -11.02 -29.19 -8.90
C ASN A 484 -11.44 -27.84 -8.33
N VAL A 485 -11.00 -26.75 -8.98
CA VAL A 485 -11.39 -25.37 -8.62
C VAL A 485 -11.67 -24.60 -9.90
N VAL A 486 -12.87 -24.03 -9.99
CA VAL A 486 -13.23 -23.11 -11.09
C VAL A 486 -12.88 -21.69 -10.66
N ILE A 487 -12.04 -21.03 -11.44
CA ILE A 487 -11.60 -19.67 -11.17
C ILE A 487 -12.62 -18.66 -11.73
N PRO A 488 -13.11 -17.69 -10.91
CA PRO A 488 -13.98 -16.63 -11.37
C PRO A 488 -13.34 -15.76 -12.44
N SER A 489 -14.15 -15.24 -13.36
CA SER A 489 -13.69 -14.42 -14.50
C SER A 489 -12.99 -13.11 -14.11
N GLY A 490 -13.21 -12.64 -12.88
CA GLY A 490 -12.61 -11.42 -12.35
C GLY A 490 -11.19 -11.58 -11.80
N VAL A 491 -10.70 -12.82 -11.64
CA VAL A 491 -9.36 -13.08 -11.10
C VAL A 491 -8.30 -12.67 -12.10
N THR A 492 -7.32 -11.89 -11.62
CA THR A 492 -6.21 -11.34 -12.42
C THR A 492 -4.86 -11.97 -12.09
N TYR A 493 -4.74 -12.65 -10.93
CA TYR A 493 -3.49 -13.27 -10.48
C TYR A 493 -3.72 -14.48 -9.58
N ILE A 494 -2.95 -15.55 -9.81
CA ILE A 494 -2.86 -16.73 -8.93
C ILE A 494 -1.37 -17.06 -8.78
N ASN A 495 -0.87 -17.03 -7.56
CA ASN A 495 0.53 -17.37 -7.27
C ASN A 495 0.77 -18.88 -7.42
N LYS A 496 1.95 -19.28 -7.91
CA LYS A 496 2.42 -20.67 -7.92
C LYS A 496 2.39 -21.22 -6.49
N GLY A 497 1.89 -22.42 -6.33
CA GLY A 497 1.76 -23.05 -5.02
C GLY A 497 0.54 -22.58 -4.22
N SER A 498 -0.31 -21.69 -4.76
CA SER A 498 -1.61 -21.37 -4.13
C SER A 498 -2.51 -22.59 -3.96
N PHE A 499 -2.33 -23.60 -4.78
CA PHE A 499 -3.05 -24.87 -4.77
C PHE A 499 -2.07 -26.04 -4.75
N PRO A 500 -2.45 -27.20 -4.20
CA PRO A 500 -1.70 -28.46 -4.39
C PRO A 500 -1.48 -28.77 -5.86
N ASP A 501 -0.34 -29.34 -6.22
CA ASP A 501 -0.04 -29.76 -7.61
C ASP A 501 -1.06 -30.74 -8.20
N THR A 502 -1.80 -31.46 -7.34
CA THR A 502 -2.86 -32.39 -7.71
C THR A 502 -4.20 -31.73 -8.00
N THR A 503 -4.32 -30.41 -7.82
CA THR A 503 -5.55 -29.65 -8.05
C THR A 503 -5.66 -29.22 -9.50
N ASN A 504 -6.75 -29.58 -10.15
CA ASN A 504 -7.08 -29.06 -11.48
C ASN A 504 -7.67 -27.65 -11.35
N ILE A 505 -6.99 -26.65 -11.89
CA ILE A 505 -7.38 -25.24 -11.86
C ILE A 505 -8.03 -24.90 -13.20
N ASP A 506 -9.36 -24.77 -13.22
CA ASP A 506 -10.12 -24.37 -14.40
C ASP A 506 -10.13 -22.83 -14.55
N ILE A 507 -9.28 -22.33 -15.47
CA ILE A 507 -9.19 -20.91 -15.82
C ILE A 507 -9.98 -20.55 -17.09
N SER A 508 -10.78 -21.46 -17.63
CA SER A 508 -11.48 -21.30 -18.94
C SER A 508 -12.39 -20.06 -19.01
N LYS A 509 -12.86 -19.56 -17.88
CA LYS A 509 -13.70 -18.36 -17.76
C LYS A 509 -12.90 -17.07 -17.53
N THR A 510 -11.58 -17.12 -17.51
CA THR A 510 -10.69 -16.02 -17.17
C THR A 510 -9.88 -15.55 -18.38
N LYS A 511 -9.11 -14.47 -18.18
CA LYS A 511 -8.07 -14.02 -19.12
C LYS A 511 -6.66 -14.42 -18.65
N LEU A 512 -6.58 -15.30 -17.68
CA LEU A 512 -5.30 -15.75 -17.11
C LEU A 512 -4.53 -16.61 -18.11
N ILE A 513 -3.24 -16.44 -18.11
CA ILE A 513 -2.28 -17.34 -18.76
C ILE A 513 -1.35 -17.91 -17.67
N LYS A 514 -0.86 -19.13 -17.89
CA LYS A 514 0.16 -19.70 -17.01
C LYS A 514 1.51 -19.14 -17.43
N LEU A 515 2.23 -18.55 -16.51
CA LEU A 515 3.58 -18.02 -16.70
C LEU A 515 4.62 -19.16 -16.56
N GLU A 516 5.84 -18.94 -17.02
CA GLU A 516 6.95 -19.92 -16.89
C GLU A 516 7.28 -20.25 -15.43
N THR A 517 7.10 -19.29 -14.51
CA THR A 517 7.20 -19.53 -13.06
C THR A 517 6.20 -20.54 -12.53
N GLY A 518 5.12 -20.79 -13.26
CA GLY A 518 3.97 -21.55 -12.81
C GLY A 518 2.86 -20.71 -12.20
N ASP A 519 3.03 -19.37 -12.04
CA ASP A 519 1.98 -18.45 -11.68
C ASP A 519 0.95 -18.32 -12.82
N TYR A 520 -0.26 -17.85 -12.48
CA TYR A 520 -1.25 -17.45 -13.47
C TYR A 520 -1.49 -15.95 -13.31
N ALA A 521 -1.35 -15.20 -14.40
CA ALA A 521 -1.59 -13.75 -14.40
C ALA A 521 -2.18 -13.29 -15.74
N VAL A 522 -2.87 -12.16 -15.72
CA VAL A 522 -3.16 -11.41 -16.92
C VAL A 522 -1.90 -10.65 -17.29
N ALA A 523 -1.26 -11.06 -18.36
CA ALA A 523 -0.06 -10.39 -18.86
C ALA A 523 -0.44 -9.41 -19.98
N TYR A 524 0.22 -8.27 -19.95
CA TYR A 524 0.09 -7.19 -20.93
C TYR A 524 1.42 -7.02 -21.66
N ASP A 525 1.35 -6.89 -22.98
CA ASP A 525 2.53 -6.59 -23.79
C ASP A 525 2.77 -5.08 -23.78
N ILE A 526 3.90 -4.67 -23.25
CA ILE A 526 4.35 -3.28 -23.22
C ILE A 526 5.59 -3.16 -24.11
N TYR A 527 5.66 -2.09 -24.90
CA TYR A 527 6.75 -1.88 -25.83
C TYR A 527 7.67 -0.77 -25.31
N VAL A 528 8.93 -1.11 -25.04
CA VAL A 528 9.96 -0.21 -24.57
C VAL A 528 10.94 0.06 -25.69
N LYS A 529 11.08 1.34 -26.09
CA LYS A 529 12.00 1.80 -27.10
C LYS A 529 13.19 2.47 -26.45
N GLY A 530 14.40 2.00 -26.73
CA GLY A 530 15.60 2.57 -26.16
C GLY A 530 16.82 2.44 -27.07
N LYS A 531 17.88 3.16 -26.73
CA LYS A 531 19.18 3.10 -27.39
C LYS A 531 20.10 2.12 -26.68
N GLN A 532 20.41 1.00 -27.29
CA GLN A 532 21.41 0.05 -26.81
C GLN A 532 22.80 0.38 -27.34
N ASN A 533 23.86 0.05 -26.58
CA ASN A 533 25.24 0.31 -26.97
C ASN A 533 26.14 -0.89 -26.68
N TYR A 534 26.59 -1.57 -27.73
CA TYR A 534 27.44 -2.75 -27.61
C TYR A 534 28.89 -2.40 -27.23
N ASP A 535 29.41 -1.25 -27.64
CA ASP A 535 30.75 -0.82 -27.28
C ASP A 535 30.86 -0.65 -25.76
N TYR A 536 29.78 -0.13 -25.13
CA TYR A 536 29.67 -0.03 -23.67
C TYR A 536 29.67 -1.40 -22.99
N ALA A 537 28.95 -2.38 -23.54
CA ALA A 537 28.93 -3.74 -23.02
C ALA A 537 30.32 -4.37 -23.01
N TYR A 538 31.07 -4.23 -24.10
CA TYR A 538 32.44 -4.75 -24.16
C TYR A 538 33.44 -3.96 -23.32
N LYS A 539 33.20 -2.66 -23.12
CA LYS A 539 34.03 -1.86 -22.20
C LYS A 539 33.84 -2.27 -20.74
N VAL A 540 32.61 -2.59 -20.34
CA VAL A 540 32.33 -3.18 -19.01
C VAL A 540 33.03 -4.52 -18.86
N LEU A 541 33.01 -5.42 -19.89
CA LEU A 541 33.72 -6.69 -19.84
C LEU A 541 35.24 -6.51 -19.61
N GLU A 542 35.82 -5.51 -20.29
CA GLU A 542 37.23 -5.18 -20.09
C GLU A 542 37.54 -4.84 -18.63
N ILE A 543 36.70 -3.95 -18.03
CA ILE A 543 36.85 -3.49 -16.64
C ILE A 543 36.62 -4.66 -15.66
N VAL A 544 35.55 -5.47 -15.88
CA VAL A 544 35.32 -6.70 -15.10
C VAL A 544 36.56 -7.58 -15.06
N ASN A 545 37.19 -7.81 -16.22
CA ASN A 545 38.37 -8.67 -16.30
C ASN A 545 39.63 -8.03 -15.68
N GLN A 546 39.72 -6.71 -15.67
CA GLN A 546 40.76 -5.99 -14.92
C GLN A 546 40.58 -6.20 -13.40
N GLU A 547 39.36 -6.10 -12.87
CA GLU A 547 39.07 -6.33 -11.44
C GLU A 547 39.30 -7.79 -11.04
N ARG A 548 38.89 -8.75 -11.86
CA ARG A 548 39.10 -10.18 -11.65
C ARG A 548 40.60 -10.53 -11.62
N LYS A 549 41.40 -9.92 -12.50
CA LYS A 549 42.87 -10.09 -12.52
C LYS A 549 43.51 -9.65 -11.21
N LYS A 550 43.03 -8.59 -10.57
CA LYS A 550 43.58 -8.09 -9.29
C LYS A 550 43.50 -9.12 -8.16
N VAL A 551 42.53 -10.04 -8.23
CA VAL A 551 42.31 -11.10 -7.22
C VAL A 551 42.68 -12.50 -7.72
N GLY A 552 43.34 -12.61 -8.89
CA GLY A 552 43.78 -13.89 -9.47
C GLY A 552 42.65 -14.74 -10.07
N ALA A 553 41.43 -14.18 -10.24
CA ALA A 553 40.30 -14.89 -10.86
C ALA A 553 40.45 -14.94 -12.40
N LYS A 554 40.03 -16.06 -13.03
CA LYS A 554 40.09 -16.22 -14.48
C LYS A 554 39.20 -15.16 -15.16
N PRO A 555 39.60 -14.63 -16.33
CA PRO A 555 38.78 -13.69 -17.08
C PRO A 555 37.49 -14.35 -17.55
N LEU A 556 36.41 -13.57 -17.55
CA LEU A 556 35.12 -13.96 -18.16
C LEU A 556 35.18 -13.70 -19.67
N LYS A 557 34.39 -14.48 -20.41
CA LYS A 557 34.19 -14.33 -21.84
C LYS A 557 32.74 -13.93 -22.10
N MET A 558 32.51 -13.07 -23.13
CA MET A 558 31.17 -12.73 -23.56
C MET A 558 30.46 -13.94 -24.16
N ASP A 559 29.29 -14.30 -23.66
CA ASP A 559 28.43 -15.33 -24.26
C ASP A 559 27.35 -14.65 -25.08
N GLU A 560 27.11 -15.11 -26.30
CA GLU A 560 26.16 -14.48 -27.22
C GLU A 560 24.72 -14.54 -26.68
N SER A 561 24.31 -15.67 -26.12
CA SER A 561 22.95 -15.82 -25.58
C SER A 561 22.75 -14.99 -24.32
N LEU A 562 23.73 -14.95 -23.42
CA LEU A 562 23.69 -14.10 -22.22
C LEU A 562 23.75 -12.60 -22.57
N LEU A 563 24.49 -12.19 -23.62
CA LEU A 563 24.54 -10.83 -24.12
C LEU A 563 23.14 -10.36 -24.58
N ASN A 564 22.46 -11.18 -25.37
CA ASN A 564 21.13 -10.89 -25.85
C ASN A 564 20.13 -10.80 -24.68
N SER A 565 20.20 -11.72 -23.75
CA SER A 565 19.36 -11.72 -22.54
C SER A 565 19.65 -10.53 -21.63
N ALA A 566 20.90 -10.14 -21.47
CA ALA A 566 21.25 -8.96 -20.68
C ALA A 566 20.75 -7.67 -21.30
N MET A 567 20.74 -7.55 -22.66
CA MET A 567 20.14 -6.41 -23.36
C MET A 567 18.63 -6.34 -23.18
N GLU A 568 17.93 -7.50 -23.22
CA GLU A 568 16.51 -7.58 -22.92
C GLU A 568 16.21 -7.26 -21.47
N ARG A 569 16.97 -7.84 -20.53
CA ARG A 569 16.86 -7.51 -19.10
C ARG A 569 17.09 -6.03 -18.82
N ALA A 570 18.04 -5.39 -19.50
CA ALA A 570 18.22 -3.95 -19.35
C ALA A 570 16.96 -3.15 -19.76
N ALA A 571 16.23 -3.60 -20.79
CA ALA A 571 14.96 -3.01 -21.15
C ALA A 571 13.86 -3.33 -20.11
N GLU A 572 13.83 -4.53 -19.55
CA GLU A 572 12.90 -4.88 -18.47
C GLU A 572 13.14 -4.05 -17.20
N THR A 573 14.42 -3.81 -16.83
CA THR A 573 14.75 -2.99 -15.65
C THR A 573 14.36 -1.52 -15.84
N SER A 574 14.16 -1.04 -17.06
CA SER A 574 13.60 0.28 -17.32
C SER A 574 12.09 0.37 -17.01
N MET A 575 11.40 -0.76 -16.89
CA MET A 575 10.00 -0.83 -16.48
C MET A 575 9.84 -1.17 -15.01
N TYR A 576 10.64 -2.11 -14.54
CA TYR A 576 10.62 -2.60 -13.17
C TYR A 576 12.06 -2.90 -12.74
N PHE A 577 12.63 -2.01 -11.91
CA PHE A 577 14.02 -2.10 -11.47
C PHE A 577 14.15 -3.02 -10.28
N ASP A 578 14.13 -4.32 -10.55
CA ASP A 578 14.20 -5.39 -9.57
C ASP A 578 14.86 -6.62 -10.19
N HIS A 579 15.33 -7.58 -9.38
CA HIS A 579 15.79 -8.89 -9.84
C HIS A 579 14.62 -9.79 -10.30
N THR A 580 13.40 -9.48 -9.91
CA THR A 580 12.18 -10.07 -10.49
C THR A 580 11.89 -9.43 -11.85
N ARG A 581 11.52 -10.21 -12.84
CA ARG A 581 11.13 -9.71 -14.17
C ARG A 581 9.73 -9.08 -14.15
N PRO A 582 9.38 -8.17 -15.07
CA PRO A 582 8.04 -7.55 -15.15
C PRO A 582 6.88 -8.55 -15.31
N ASN A 583 7.14 -9.77 -15.78
CA ASN A 583 6.16 -10.85 -15.85
C ASN A 583 6.07 -11.67 -14.55
N SER A 584 6.65 -11.18 -13.45
CA SER A 584 6.70 -11.85 -12.14
C SER A 584 7.54 -13.14 -12.11
N THR A 585 8.44 -13.32 -13.07
CA THR A 585 9.38 -14.45 -13.05
C THR A 585 10.72 -14.03 -12.45
N ASP A 586 11.51 -15.02 -12.00
CA ASP A 586 12.88 -14.78 -11.55
C ASP A 586 13.78 -14.33 -12.72
N CYS A 587 14.79 -13.50 -12.45
CA CYS A 587 15.71 -13.02 -13.46
C CYS A 587 16.43 -14.15 -14.22
N TYR A 588 16.66 -15.29 -13.57
CA TYR A 588 17.27 -16.46 -14.21
C TYR A 588 16.40 -17.13 -15.26
N SER A 589 15.10 -16.88 -15.25
CA SER A 589 14.16 -17.45 -16.25
C SER A 589 14.38 -16.91 -17.67
N ILE A 590 15.13 -15.81 -17.83
CA ILE A 590 15.41 -15.23 -19.16
C ILE A 590 16.40 -16.08 -19.95
N ASN A 591 17.28 -16.84 -19.27
CA ASN A 591 18.29 -17.67 -19.91
C ASN A 591 18.75 -18.79 -18.97
N GLU A 592 18.67 -20.04 -19.41
CA GLU A 592 19.09 -21.22 -18.64
C GLU A 592 20.57 -21.25 -18.24
N LYS A 593 21.45 -20.54 -18.98
CA LYS A 593 22.88 -20.40 -18.66
C LYS A 593 23.15 -19.41 -17.53
N MET A 594 22.15 -18.62 -17.12
CA MET A 594 22.31 -17.53 -16.14
C MET A 594 22.33 -18.08 -14.71
N ASN A 595 23.35 -17.66 -13.94
CA ASN A 595 23.57 -18.09 -12.55
C ASN A 595 23.91 -16.93 -11.62
N GLY A 596 23.82 -15.70 -12.09
CA GLY A 596 24.01 -14.48 -11.30
C GLY A 596 23.59 -13.25 -12.10
N GLU A 597 23.09 -12.22 -11.40
CA GLU A 597 22.69 -10.94 -11.97
C GLU A 597 23.24 -9.76 -11.16
N ASN A 598 23.68 -8.73 -11.85
CA ASN A 598 23.88 -7.40 -11.30
C ASN A 598 23.08 -6.40 -12.14
N ILE A 599 22.33 -5.49 -11.49
CA ILE A 599 21.60 -4.42 -12.16
C ILE A 599 22.08 -3.06 -11.66
N ALA A 600 22.04 -2.04 -12.52
CA ALA A 600 22.32 -0.65 -12.16
C ALA A 600 21.55 0.33 -13.06
N ALA A 601 21.26 1.52 -12.57
CA ALA A 601 20.58 2.56 -13.32
C ALA A 601 21.14 3.96 -12.99
N GLY A 602 20.91 4.93 -13.91
CA GLY A 602 21.22 6.35 -13.69
C GLY A 602 22.65 6.77 -14.04
N THR A 603 23.58 5.85 -14.28
CA THR A 603 24.96 6.18 -14.70
C THR A 603 25.12 6.08 -16.20
N SER A 604 25.81 7.04 -16.82
CA SER A 604 25.91 7.14 -18.28
C SER A 604 27.16 6.49 -18.88
N THR A 605 28.12 6.02 -18.06
CA THR A 605 29.37 5.45 -18.54
C THR A 605 29.66 4.06 -17.97
N PRO A 606 30.38 3.19 -18.70
CA PRO A 606 30.81 1.87 -18.23
C PRO A 606 31.59 1.92 -16.91
N GLU A 607 32.47 2.91 -16.75
CA GLU A 607 33.30 3.09 -15.56
C GLU A 607 32.46 3.40 -14.34
N ALA A 608 31.47 4.29 -14.48
CA ALA A 608 30.58 4.67 -13.39
C ALA A 608 29.66 3.50 -12.98
N ALA A 609 29.14 2.71 -13.92
CA ALA A 609 28.37 1.50 -13.64
C ALA A 609 29.22 0.47 -12.87
N MET A 610 30.45 0.23 -13.31
CA MET A 610 31.38 -0.67 -12.62
C MET A 610 31.74 -0.16 -11.22
N GLN A 611 31.90 1.14 -11.03
CA GLN A 611 32.14 1.74 -9.71
C GLN A 611 30.96 1.49 -8.75
N LEU A 612 29.72 1.63 -9.22
CA LEU A 612 28.54 1.30 -8.42
C LEU A 612 28.53 -0.17 -8.00
N TRP A 613 28.74 -1.09 -8.94
CA TRP A 613 28.74 -2.51 -8.65
C TRP A 613 29.91 -2.91 -7.73
N MET A 614 31.10 -2.37 -7.92
CA MET A 614 32.25 -2.67 -7.06
C MET A 614 32.15 -2.06 -5.66
N SER A 615 31.31 -1.06 -5.44
CA SER A 615 31.04 -0.48 -4.11
C SER A 615 30.01 -1.28 -3.30
N SER A 616 29.24 -2.15 -3.93
CA SER A 616 28.26 -3.05 -3.29
C SER A 616 28.89 -4.43 -3.05
N SER A 617 28.79 -4.95 -1.83
CA SER A 617 29.39 -6.26 -1.46
C SER A 617 28.82 -7.41 -2.31
N GLY A 618 27.51 -7.46 -2.51
CA GLY A 618 26.83 -8.51 -3.28
C GLY A 618 27.18 -8.44 -4.77
N HIS A 619 27.10 -7.26 -5.41
CA HIS A 619 27.46 -7.09 -6.81
C HIS A 619 28.95 -7.39 -7.06
N LYS A 620 29.82 -6.95 -6.17
CA LYS A 620 31.27 -7.24 -6.20
C LYS A 620 31.51 -8.74 -6.08
N ALA A 621 30.79 -9.44 -5.20
CA ALA A 621 30.92 -10.88 -5.04
C ALA A 621 30.60 -11.62 -6.34
N ASN A 622 29.55 -11.24 -7.07
CA ASN A 622 29.23 -11.79 -8.39
C ASN A 622 30.37 -11.53 -9.39
N ILE A 623 30.88 -10.30 -9.49
CA ILE A 623 31.97 -9.97 -10.42
C ILE A 623 33.24 -10.80 -10.16
N LEU A 624 33.58 -11.02 -8.89
CA LEU A 624 34.82 -11.72 -8.50
C LEU A 624 34.64 -13.22 -8.32
N ARG A 625 33.40 -13.76 -8.44
CA ARG A 625 33.13 -15.19 -8.24
C ARG A 625 33.89 -16.07 -9.21
N THR A 626 34.72 -16.98 -8.66
CA THR A 626 35.64 -17.83 -9.45
C THR A 626 34.91 -18.92 -10.23
N SER A 627 33.68 -19.31 -9.83
CA SER A 627 32.90 -20.32 -10.56
C SER A 627 32.26 -19.79 -11.85
N PHE A 628 32.20 -18.47 -12.06
CA PHE A 628 31.71 -17.92 -13.31
C PHE A 628 32.79 -17.94 -14.40
N ASN A 629 32.38 -18.35 -15.59
CA ASN A 629 33.24 -18.47 -16.78
C ASN A 629 32.75 -17.63 -17.96
N SER A 630 31.48 -17.31 -18.00
CA SER A 630 30.79 -16.53 -19.05
C SER A 630 30.01 -15.36 -18.48
N ILE A 631 29.75 -14.35 -19.31
CA ILE A 631 29.01 -13.16 -18.96
C ILE A 631 28.26 -12.62 -20.18
N GLY A 632 27.06 -12.08 -19.97
CA GLY A 632 26.37 -11.17 -20.87
C GLY A 632 26.26 -9.79 -20.22
N ILE A 633 26.40 -8.72 -21.00
CA ILE A 633 26.31 -7.35 -20.48
C ILE A 633 25.31 -6.55 -21.32
N GLY A 634 24.27 -6.05 -20.70
CA GLY A 634 23.23 -5.24 -21.29
C GLY A 634 23.38 -3.76 -20.94
N TYR A 635 23.13 -2.92 -21.92
CA TYR A 635 22.97 -1.48 -21.76
C TYR A 635 21.84 -0.99 -22.64
N ILE A 636 20.95 -0.23 -22.05
CA ILE A 636 19.93 0.55 -22.79
C ILE A 636 19.75 1.93 -22.17
N GLN A 637 19.52 2.92 -23.00
CA GLN A 637 19.08 4.24 -22.57
C GLN A 637 17.62 4.43 -22.99
N VAL A 638 16.75 4.64 -22.02
CA VAL A 638 15.32 4.94 -22.19
C VAL A 638 15.05 6.30 -21.56
N ASP A 639 14.48 7.22 -22.31
CA ASP A 639 14.15 8.60 -21.88
C ASP A 639 15.28 9.33 -21.17
N GLY A 640 16.51 9.12 -21.67
CA GLY A 640 17.71 9.74 -21.12
C GLY A 640 18.31 9.03 -19.91
N ILE A 641 17.65 8.05 -19.34
CA ILE A 641 18.14 7.24 -18.21
C ILE A 641 18.79 5.97 -18.76
N SER A 642 19.96 5.65 -18.24
CA SER A 642 20.74 4.47 -18.62
C SER A 642 20.51 3.31 -17.65
N TYR A 643 20.28 2.11 -18.18
CA TYR A 643 20.08 0.86 -17.45
C TYR A 643 21.12 -0.16 -17.84
N TRP A 644 21.68 -0.83 -16.86
CA TRP A 644 22.79 -1.74 -17.02
C TRP A 644 22.49 -3.08 -16.35
N VAL A 645 22.84 -4.17 -17.02
CA VAL A 645 22.69 -5.52 -16.48
C VAL A 645 23.93 -6.35 -16.78
N GLN A 646 24.38 -7.15 -15.82
CA GLN A 646 25.35 -8.21 -16.00
C GLN A 646 24.66 -9.55 -15.72
N CYS A 647 24.65 -10.47 -16.67
CA CYS A 647 24.18 -11.84 -16.53
C CYS A 647 25.40 -12.77 -16.50
N PHE A 648 25.63 -13.46 -15.40
CA PHE A 648 26.79 -14.34 -15.22
C PHE A 648 26.40 -15.79 -15.44
N GLY A 649 27.31 -16.58 -16.05
CA GLY A 649 27.11 -18.01 -16.26
C GLY A 649 28.32 -18.84 -15.78
N THR A 650 28.07 -20.08 -15.34
CA THR A 650 29.07 -21.05 -14.93
C THR A 650 29.60 -21.90 -16.09
N GLY A 651 28.84 -21.96 -17.19
CA GLY A 651 29.20 -22.68 -18.42
C GLY A 651 30.29 -21.98 -19.25
N ASN A 652 30.87 -22.71 -20.22
CA ASN A 652 31.76 -22.12 -21.20
C ASN A 652 31.01 -21.14 -22.10
N ALA A 653 31.59 -19.99 -22.40
CA ALA A 653 31.01 -19.00 -23.26
C ALA A 653 31.00 -19.45 -24.74
N GLU A 654 29.88 -19.29 -25.40
CA GLU A 654 29.78 -19.29 -26.85
C GLU A 654 29.88 -17.84 -27.35
N GLU A 655 31.13 -17.45 -27.69
CA GLU A 655 31.42 -16.07 -28.07
C GLU A 655 30.73 -15.70 -29.40
N PRO A 656 30.18 -14.48 -29.56
CA PRO A 656 29.59 -14.04 -30.83
C PRO A 656 30.57 -14.18 -32.00
N LYS A 657 30.13 -14.83 -33.08
CA LYS A 657 30.94 -15.03 -34.29
C LYS A 657 31.40 -13.69 -34.88
N ASN A 658 30.54 -12.69 -34.86
CA ASN A 658 30.85 -11.32 -35.21
C ASN A 658 30.60 -10.46 -33.96
N LYS A 659 31.66 -9.87 -33.43
CA LYS A 659 31.58 -8.96 -32.29
C LYS A 659 30.67 -7.80 -32.61
N PRO A 660 29.46 -7.70 -32.02
CA PRO A 660 28.60 -6.55 -32.26
C PRO A 660 29.23 -5.27 -31.70
N SER A 661 29.00 -4.14 -32.36
CA SER A 661 29.53 -2.82 -31.99
C SER A 661 28.56 -1.71 -32.34
N GLY A 662 28.75 -0.53 -31.76
CA GLY A 662 27.98 0.67 -32.04
C GLY A 662 26.69 0.78 -31.25
N THR A 663 25.90 1.83 -31.57
CA THR A 663 24.65 2.19 -30.89
C THR A 663 23.47 1.99 -31.84
N PHE A 664 22.44 1.34 -31.35
CA PHE A 664 21.22 1.05 -32.09
C PHE A 664 19.99 1.41 -31.28
N THR A 665 18.94 1.89 -31.95
CA THR A 665 17.60 2.02 -31.35
C THR A 665 16.84 0.73 -31.58
N LYS A 666 16.33 0.12 -30.52
CA LYS A 666 15.52 -1.11 -30.57
C LYS A 666 14.26 -0.96 -29.72
N THR A 667 13.17 -1.51 -30.18
CA THR A 667 11.94 -1.64 -29.41
C THR A 667 11.84 -3.08 -28.88
N TYR A 668 11.73 -3.22 -27.59
CA TYR A 668 11.54 -4.48 -26.88
C TYR A 668 10.06 -4.66 -26.55
N LYS A 669 9.54 -5.83 -26.83
CA LYS A 669 8.22 -6.25 -26.37
C LYS A 669 8.39 -6.92 -25.02
N ILE A 670 7.88 -6.30 -23.98
CA ILE A 670 8.03 -6.76 -22.59
C ILE A 670 6.68 -7.24 -22.08
N GLN A 671 6.61 -8.46 -21.64
CA GLN A 671 5.45 -9.00 -20.93
C GLN A 671 5.48 -8.53 -19.48
N THR A 672 4.40 -7.89 -19.02
CA THR A 672 4.29 -7.41 -17.63
C THR A 672 2.95 -7.78 -17.02
N VAL A 673 2.95 -8.10 -15.73
CA VAL A 673 1.72 -8.29 -14.96
C VAL A 673 1.20 -6.95 -14.44
N GLU A 674 -0.11 -6.89 -14.17
CA GLU A 674 -0.79 -5.63 -13.81
C GLU A 674 -0.21 -4.95 -12.56
N ASP A 675 0.32 -5.71 -11.62
CA ASP A 675 0.87 -5.19 -10.37
C ASP A 675 2.11 -4.31 -10.57
N TYR A 676 2.85 -4.54 -11.67
CA TYR A 676 4.03 -3.74 -12.02
C TYR A 676 3.73 -2.62 -13.00
N ILE A 677 2.44 -2.34 -13.26
CA ILE A 677 1.98 -1.22 -14.09
C ILE A 677 1.58 -0.04 -13.20
N SER A 678 2.28 1.07 -13.33
CA SER A 678 1.96 2.34 -12.69
C SER A 678 1.97 3.46 -13.73
N LEU A 679 0.78 3.86 -14.17
CA LEU A 679 0.62 4.80 -15.28
C LEU A 679 0.80 6.25 -14.83
N ARG A 680 1.54 7.02 -15.63
CA ARG A 680 1.56 8.48 -15.53
C ARG A 680 1.69 9.11 -16.91
N PHE A 681 1.37 10.40 -17.01
CA PHE A 681 1.74 11.21 -18.18
C PHE A 681 3.02 11.98 -17.89
N SER A 682 3.88 12.12 -18.91
CA SER A 682 5.10 12.95 -18.84
C SER A 682 4.82 14.39 -18.41
N ASN A 683 3.60 14.87 -18.69
CA ASN A 683 3.11 16.17 -18.29
C ASN A 683 1.64 16.09 -17.85
N ASN A 684 1.36 16.37 -16.59
CA ASN A 684 0.01 16.32 -15.99
C ASN A 684 -0.84 17.59 -16.21
N SER A 685 -0.37 18.60 -16.97
CA SER A 685 -1.15 19.81 -17.24
C SER A 685 -2.37 19.52 -18.11
N ASN A 686 -3.47 20.24 -17.85
CA ASN A 686 -4.62 20.28 -18.75
C ASN A 686 -4.20 20.83 -20.12
N VAL A 687 -4.84 20.32 -21.16
CA VAL A 687 -4.55 20.70 -22.55
C VAL A 687 -5.64 21.63 -23.05
N ASN A 688 -5.24 22.76 -23.64
CA ASN A 688 -6.12 23.70 -24.34
C ASN A 688 -5.89 23.58 -25.84
N LEU A 689 -6.95 23.28 -26.59
CA LEU A 689 -6.91 23.14 -28.05
C LEU A 689 -7.97 24.04 -28.68
N LYS A 690 -7.79 24.38 -29.94
CA LYS A 690 -8.81 24.92 -30.84
C LYS A 690 -9.39 23.78 -31.68
N ILE A 691 -10.59 23.95 -32.21
CA ILE A 691 -11.21 22.97 -33.12
C ILE A 691 -10.26 22.70 -34.30
N GLY A 692 -10.03 21.42 -34.58
CA GLY A 692 -9.14 20.95 -35.63
C GLY A 692 -7.68 20.77 -35.18
N GLU A 693 -7.28 21.26 -34.03
CA GLU A 693 -5.95 20.99 -33.47
C GLU A 693 -5.86 19.58 -32.91
N GLN A 694 -4.64 19.06 -32.96
CA GLN A 694 -4.32 17.74 -32.42
C GLN A 694 -3.23 17.82 -31.38
N THR A 695 -3.21 16.86 -30.47
CA THR A 695 -2.18 16.69 -29.46
C THR A 695 -2.06 15.23 -29.08
N SER A 696 -0.95 14.86 -28.48
CA SER A 696 -0.77 13.59 -27.78
C SER A 696 -0.01 13.83 -26.49
N LYS A 697 -0.19 12.96 -25.51
CA LYS A 697 0.65 12.91 -24.31
C LYS A 697 1.36 11.58 -24.27
N GLU A 698 2.63 11.63 -23.97
CA GLU A 698 3.41 10.42 -23.71
C GLU A 698 2.91 9.77 -22.41
N LEU A 699 2.56 8.48 -22.51
CA LEU A 699 2.18 7.66 -21.39
C LEU A 699 3.41 6.90 -20.93
N GLU A 700 3.71 7.00 -19.65
CA GLU A 700 4.86 6.39 -19.02
C GLU A 700 4.41 5.37 -17.96
N ASN A 701 5.20 4.30 -17.79
CA ASN A 701 5.17 3.49 -16.59
C ASN A 701 6.14 4.07 -15.57
N TYR A 702 5.65 4.36 -14.37
CA TYR A 702 6.45 4.88 -13.28
C TYR A 702 6.50 3.85 -12.15
N ASN A 703 7.66 3.29 -11.88
CA ASN A 703 7.88 2.45 -10.73
C ASN A 703 9.12 2.92 -9.97
N THR A 704 8.92 3.49 -8.79
CA THR A 704 9.85 4.03 -7.80
C THR A 704 10.94 4.99 -8.28
N TRP A 705 11.66 4.71 -9.39
CA TRP A 705 12.77 5.53 -9.92
C TRP A 705 12.87 5.48 -11.45
N VAL A 706 11.97 4.74 -12.09
CA VAL A 706 12.11 4.30 -13.48
C VAL A 706 10.94 4.82 -14.28
N TYR A 707 11.26 5.42 -15.43
CA TYR A 707 10.28 5.91 -16.40
C TYR A 707 10.48 5.18 -17.71
N SER A 708 9.43 4.63 -18.29
CA SER A 708 9.48 4.04 -19.63
C SER A 708 8.24 4.44 -20.41
N ASN A 709 8.42 4.89 -21.64
CA ASN A 709 7.33 5.18 -22.55
C ASN A 709 6.57 3.90 -22.87
N ILE A 710 5.26 3.94 -22.74
CA ILE A 710 4.37 2.84 -23.09
C ILE A 710 3.81 3.09 -24.48
N GLU A 711 4.22 2.26 -25.45
CA GLU A 711 3.67 2.22 -26.79
C GLU A 711 2.97 0.87 -26.99
N GLY A 712 1.87 0.84 -27.75
CA GLY A 712 1.30 -0.39 -28.28
C GLY A 712 -0.15 -0.67 -27.93
N ASN A 713 -0.64 -1.81 -28.44
CA ASN A 713 -2.06 -2.21 -28.45
C ASN A 713 -2.66 -2.57 -27.08
N SER A 714 -1.85 -2.59 -26.01
CA SER A 714 -2.32 -2.91 -24.67
C SER A 714 -2.99 -1.74 -23.96
N VAL A 715 -2.82 -0.52 -24.47
CA VAL A 715 -3.42 0.68 -23.90
C VAL A 715 -4.78 0.94 -24.54
N LYS A 716 -5.82 0.98 -23.72
CA LYS A 716 -7.16 1.40 -24.12
C LYS A 716 -7.32 2.88 -23.86
N TRP A 717 -7.46 3.65 -24.95
CA TRP A 717 -7.74 5.08 -24.88
C TRP A 717 -9.22 5.36 -24.98
N THR A 718 -9.73 6.27 -24.17
CA THR A 718 -11.15 6.67 -24.18
C THR A 718 -11.30 8.17 -23.96
N SER A 719 -12.36 8.73 -24.55
CA SER A 719 -12.77 10.13 -24.36
C SER A 719 -14.15 10.15 -23.70
N SER A 720 -14.30 10.93 -22.62
CA SER A 720 -15.59 11.10 -21.94
C SER A 720 -16.62 11.85 -22.78
N ASN A 721 -16.19 12.61 -23.81
CA ASN A 721 -17.06 13.33 -24.70
C ASN A 721 -16.44 13.43 -26.12
N THR A 722 -16.75 12.47 -26.97
CA THR A 722 -16.24 12.41 -28.35
C THR A 722 -16.74 13.55 -29.24
N LYS A 723 -17.82 14.27 -28.85
CA LYS A 723 -18.27 15.49 -29.54
C LYS A 723 -17.39 16.70 -29.26
N VAL A 724 -16.53 16.62 -28.25
CA VAL A 724 -15.56 17.67 -27.88
C VAL A 724 -14.16 17.28 -28.35
N ALA A 725 -13.67 16.11 -27.97
CA ALA A 725 -12.37 15.60 -28.36
C ALA A 725 -12.43 14.10 -28.60
N ASN A 726 -11.91 13.63 -29.72
CA ASN A 726 -11.69 12.22 -30.01
C ASN A 726 -10.28 11.80 -29.65
N VAL A 727 -10.07 10.57 -29.30
CA VAL A 727 -8.76 9.94 -29.09
C VAL A 727 -8.68 8.66 -29.91
N ASP A 728 -7.55 8.43 -30.57
CA ASP A 728 -7.27 7.19 -31.29
C ASP A 728 -6.59 6.14 -30.39
N ASN A 729 -6.33 4.95 -30.92
CA ASN A 729 -5.69 3.85 -30.20
C ASN A 729 -4.22 4.13 -29.81
N TYR A 730 -3.63 5.20 -30.31
CA TYR A 730 -2.25 5.63 -30.03
C TYR A 730 -2.19 6.81 -29.06
N GLY A 731 -3.35 7.29 -28.56
CA GLY A 731 -3.41 8.43 -27.66
C GLY A 731 -3.38 9.79 -28.35
N ASN A 732 -3.48 9.84 -29.68
CA ASN A 732 -3.59 11.11 -30.40
C ASN A 732 -4.99 11.68 -30.22
N VAL A 733 -5.08 12.88 -29.72
CA VAL A 733 -6.34 13.56 -29.43
C VAL A 733 -6.59 14.63 -30.50
N SER A 734 -7.79 14.58 -31.08
CA SER A 734 -8.28 15.57 -32.05
C SER A 734 -9.43 16.38 -31.47
N ALA A 735 -9.31 17.69 -31.48
CA ALA A 735 -10.35 18.62 -31.05
C ALA A 735 -11.47 18.71 -32.08
N VAL A 736 -12.70 18.33 -31.68
CA VAL A 736 -13.86 18.23 -32.60
C VAL A 736 -14.88 19.36 -32.34
N GLY A 737 -15.11 19.70 -31.09
CA GLY A 737 -16.10 20.68 -30.70
C GLY A 737 -15.76 21.37 -29.38
N ILE A 738 -16.34 22.53 -29.12
CA ILE A 738 -16.07 23.33 -27.92
C ILE A 738 -16.58 22.62 -26.66
N GLY A 739 -15.80 22.70 -25.60
CA GLY A 739 -16.13 22.21 -24.28
C GLY A 739 -14.98 21.44 -23.64
N ASN A 740 -15.30 20.66 -22.62
CA ASN A 740 -14.34 19.83 -21.89
C ASN A 740 -14.56 18.36 -22.21
N SER A 741 -13.47 17.62 -22.32
CA SER A 741 -13.47 16.16 -22.37
C SER A 741 -12.31 15.63 -21.55
N THR A 742 -12.53 14.53 -20.85
CA THR A 742 -11.48 13.79 -20.12
C THR A 742 -11.01 12.66 -21.01
N ILE A 743 -9.71 12.63 -21.27
CA ILE A 743 -9.04 11.54 -22.00
C ILE A 743 -8.44 10.61 -20.97
N THR A 744 -8.75 9.32 -21.10
CA THR A 744 -8.30 8.26 -20.18
C THR A 744 -7.50 7.21 -20.94
N ALA A 745 -6.30 6.90 -20.43
CA ALA A 745 -5.50 5.75 -20.81
C ALA A 745 -5.67 4.65 -19.76
N GLN A 746 -5.91 3.41 -20.20
CA GLN A 746 -6.17 2.27 -19.32
C GLN A 746 -5.41 1.03 -19.79
N ILE A 747 -4.79 0.30 -18.85
CA ILE A 747 -4.23 -1.03 -19.03
C ILE A 747 -4.75 -1.89 -17.87
N GLY A 748 -5.52 -2.93 -18.16
CA GLY A 748 -6.17 -3.72 -17.12
C GLY A 748 -7.11 -2.87 -16.25
N SER A 749 -6.92 -2.90 -14.94
CA SER A 749 -7.64 -2.05 -13.99
C SER A 749 -6.98 -0.69 -13.78
N LYS A 750 -5.72 -0.53 -14.18
CA LYS A 750 -4.97 0.71 -14.01
C LYS A 750 -5.38 1.75 -15.03
N SER A 751 -5.64 2.97 -14.58
CA SER A 751 -6.00 4.07 -15.49
C SER A 751 -5.46 5.41 -15.01
N ILE A 752 -5.23 6.32 -15.97
CA ILE A 752 -4.88 7.70 -15.72
C ILE A 752 -5.59 8.60 -16.71
N SER A 753 -5.93 9.82 -16.31
CA SER A 753 -6.70 10.75 -17.13
C SER A 753 -6.15 12.17 -17.09
N TYR A 754 -6.42 12.92 -18.14
CA TYR A 754 -6.21 14.38 -18.19
C TYR A 754 -7.37 15.08 -18.89
N ASN A 755 -7.54 16.38 -18.62
CA ASN A 755 -8.60 17.16 -19.22
C ASN A 755 -8.12 17.87 -20.49
N VAL A 756 -8.94 17.80 -21.52
CA VAL A 756 -8.83 18.56 -22.77
C VAL A 756 -9.93 19.59 -22.79
N ASN A 757 -9.56 20.85 -22.93
CA ASN A 757 -10.46 21.99 -23.03
C ASN A 757 -10.37 22.55 -24.44
N VAL A 758 -11.42 22.39 -25.21
CA VAL A 758 -11.48 22.90 -26.59
C VAL A 758 -12.13 24.28 -26.56
N LEU A 759 -11.34 25.27 -26.96
CA LEU A 759 -11.68 26.68 -26.91
C LEU A 759 -12.30 27.17 -28.22
N LEU A 760 -12.95 28.36 -28.15
CA LEU A 760 -13.39 29.09 -29.35
C LEU A 760 -12.22 29.32 -30.34
N PRO A 761 -12.46 29.14 -31.64
CA PRO A 761 -11.41 29.39 -32.65
C PRO A 761 -11.07 30.86 -32.85
N PHE A 762 -11.91 31.76 -32.33
CA PHE A 762 -11.87 33.18 -32.61
C PHE A 762 -10.75 33.93 -31.84
N ILE A 763 -9.85 34.56 -32.55
CA ILE A 763 -8.75 35.33 -31.97
C ILE A 763 -9.19 36.68 -31.37
N ASP A 764 -10.37 37.17 -31.81
CA ASP A 764 -10.97 38.46 -31.41
C ASP A 764 -12.07 38.27 -30.32
N VAL A 765 -12.16 37.10 -29.70
CA VAL A 765 -13.07 36.78 -28.57
C VAL A 765 -12.25 36.21 -27.43
N LYS A 766 -12.11 36.96 -26.33
CA LYS A 766 -11.31 36.59 -25.17
C LYS A 766 -12.21 36.15 -24.02
N LYS A 767 -11.73 35.23 -23.18
CA LYS A 767 -12.50 34.64 -22.02
C LYS A 767 -13.02 35.70 -21.02
N GLY A 768 -12.43 36.91 -21.00
CA GLY A 768 -12.87 38.02 -20.14
C GLY A 768 -13.89 38.95 -20.80
N ASP A 769 -14.20 38.76 -22.06
CA ASP A 769 -15.15 39.61 -22.76
C ASP A 769 -16.57 39.35 -22.27
N TRP A 770 -17.37 40.42 -22.10
CA TRP A 770 -18.77 40.31 -21.61
C TRP A 770 -19.67 39.42 -22.49
N TYR A 771 -19.29 39.28 -23.76
CA TYR A 771 -20.01 38.48 -24.74
C TYR A 771 -19.43 37.05 -24.90
N TYR A 772 -18.35 36.67 -24.20
CA TYR A 772 -17.66 35.39 -24.39
C TYR A 772 -18.63 34.21 -24.29
N ASN A 773 -19.35 34.12 -23.18
CA ASN A 773 -20.28 32.99 -22.94
C ASN A 773 -21.41 32.93 -23.98
N ALA A 774 -21.87 34.09 -24.47
CA ALA A 774 -22.90 34.17 -25.51
C ALA A 774 -22.38 33.73 -26.88
N VAL A 775 -21.16 34.11 -27.22
CA VAL A 775 -20.50 33.66 -28.46
C VAL A 775 -20.18 32.19 -28.40
N GLU A 776 -19.64 31.70 -27.28
CA GLU A 776 -19.37 30.28 -27.07
C GLU A 776 -20.64 29.42 -27.19
N TYR A 777 -21.71 29.81 -26.49
CA TYR A 777 -22.99 29.11 -26.59
C TYR A 777 -23.56 29.09 -28.00
N THR A 778 -23.63 30.26 -28.67
CA THR A 778 -24.22 30.38 -29.99
C THR A 778 -23.38 29.68 -31.06
N TYR A 779 -22.05 29.68 -30.95
CA TYR A 779 -21.17 28.94 -31.83
C TYR A 779 -21.25 27.43 -31.58
N LYS A 780 -21.18 26.98 -30.33
CA LYS A 780 -21.28 25.56 -29.95
C LYS A 780 -22.59 24.91 -30.45
N ASN A 781 -23.69 25.66 -30.43
CA ASN A 781 -24.98 25.17 -30.90
C ASN A 781 -25.26 25.46 -32.39
N GLY A 782 -24.25 25.91 -33.15
CA GLY A 782 -24.40 26.19 -34.58
C GLY A 782 -25.35 27.34 -34.92
N ILE A 783 -25.66 28.21 -33.95
CA ILE A 783 -26.62 29.32 -34.08
C ILE A 783 -25.94 30.52 -34.80
N ILE A 784 -24.82 31.01 -34.29
CA ILE A 784 -24.03 32.10 -34.88
C ILE A 784 -22.62 31.58 -35.12
N MET A 785 -22.21 31.56 -36.38
CA MET A 785 -20.86 31.20 -36.79
C MET A 785 -19.93 32.40 -36.79
N GLY A 786 -18.62 32.18 -36.93
CA GLY A 786 -17.65 33.24 -37.18
C GLY A 786 -17.96 34.06 -38.45
N ALA A 787 -17.39 35.24 -38.52
CA ALA A 787 -17.35 36.02 -39.76
C ALA A 787 -16.34 35.40 -40.73
N THR A 788 -15.28 34.79 -40.18
CA THR A 788 -14.34 33.87 -40.81
C THR A 788 -14.12 32.67 -39.86
N ASP A 789 -13.28 31.71 -40.23
CA ASP A 789 -12.94 30.58 -39.37
C ASP A 789 -12.22 31.00 -38.06
N THR A 790 -11.53 32.15 -38.06
CA THR A 790 -10.71 32.63 -36.94
C THR A 790 -11.18 33.95 -36.32
N GLU A 791 -12.21 34.61 -36.90
CA GLU A 791 -12.72 35.90 -36.41
C GLU A 791 -14.24 35.84 -36.23
N PHE A 792 -14.73 36.33 -35.12
CA PHE A 792 -16.16 36.55 -34.83
C PHE A 792 -16.61 37.93 -35.26
N ARG A 793 -15.72 38.92 -35.21
CA ARG A 793 -15.96 40.37 -35.45
C ARG A 793 -17.08 40.93 -34.51
N PRO A 794 -16.86 40.88 -33.18
CA PRO A 794 -17.90 41.18 -32.20
C PRO A 794 -18.49 42.61 -32.32
N THR A 795 -17.69 43.58 -32.73
CA THR A 795 -18.08 44.97 -32.87
C THR A 795 -18.78 45.34 -34.19
N LYS A 796 -18.72 44.43 -35.17
CA LYS A 796 -19.39 44.67 -36.47
C LYS A 796 -20.90 44.60 -36.31
N ASN A 797 -21.64 45.52 -36.97
CA ASN A 797 -23.08 45.49 -37.00
C ASN A 797 -23.62 44.21 -37.67
N ILE A 798 -24.75 43.72 -37.18
CA ILE A 798 -25.45 42.60 -37.79
C ILE A 798 -26.68 43.12 -38.60
N THR A 799 -26.92 42.44 -39.72
CA THR A 799 -28.02 42.89 -40.59
C THR A 799 -29.34 42.14 -40.34
N ARG A 800 -30.44 42.70 -40.81
CA ARG A 800 -31.79 42.07 -40.67
C ARG A 800 -31.83 40.68 -41.33
N GLY A 801 -31.22 40.55 -42.52
CA GLY A 801 -31.09 39.27 -43.24
C GLY A 801 -30.31 38.21 -42.44
N MET A 802 -29.23 38.61 -41.76
CA MET A 802 -28.43 37.76 -40.93
C MET A 802 -29.24 37.20 -39.71
N ILE A 803 -29.99 38.07 -39.02
CA ILE A 803 -30.82 37.65 -37.86
C ILE A 803 -31.86 36.61 -38.30
N VAL A 804 -32.56 36.88 -39.38
CA VAL A 804 -33.60 35.98 -39.87
C VAL A 804 -33.00 34.65 -40.31
N THR A 805 -31.82 34.67 -40.92
CA THR A 805 -31.07 33.45 -41.30
C THR A 805 -30.67 32.65 -40.07
N ILE A 806 -30.29 33.30 -39.00
CA ILE A 806 -29.95 32.63 -37.72
C ILE A 806 -31.21 31.88 -37.16
N LEU A 807 -32.37 32.59 -37.06
CA LEU A 807 -33.59 31.98 -36.55
C LEU A 807 -34.10 30.84 -37.44
N TRP A 808 -34.00 30.97 -38.77
CA TRP A 808 -34.31 29.93 -39.75
C TRP A 808 -33.42 28.68 -39.61
N ARG A 809 -32.13 28.88 -39.32
CA ARG A 809 -31.21 27.76 -39.00
C ARG A 809 -31.55 27.07 -37.67
N MET A 810 -31.96 27.83 -36.67
CA MET A 810 -32.42 27.26 -35.39
C MET A 810 -33.64 26.34 -35.55
N GLU A 811 -34.50 26.60 -36.57
CA GLU A 811 -35.66 25.76 -36.91
C GLU A 811 -35.34 24.65 -37.93
N GLY A 812 -34.07 24.35 -38.20
CA GLY A 812 -33.67 23.30 -39.14
C GLY A 812 -33.86 23.62 -40.61
N LYS A 813 -33.94 24.93 -41.00
CA LYS A 813 -33.99 25.45 -42.36
C LYS A 813 -35.26 25.01 -43.10
N PRO A 814 -36.48 25.25 -42.56
CA PRO A 814 -37.72 24.83 -43.20
C PRO A 814 -37.95 25.56 -44.54
N LYS A 815 -38.32 24.87 -45.59
CA LYS A 815 -38.74 25.42 -46.86
C LYS A 815 -40.18 25.86 -46.80
N VAL A 816 -40.51 26.95 -47.49
CA VAL A 816 -41.87 27.44 -47.57
C VAL A 816 -42.27 27.78 -49.02
N THR A 817 -43.57 27.60 -49.30
CA THR A 817 -44.14 27.93 -50.65
C THR A 817 -45.37 28.82 -50.41
N GLY A 818 -45.83 29.52 -51.50
CA GLY A 818 -47.05 30.27 -51.50
C GLY A 818 -47.02 31.60 -50.74
N ILE A 819 -45.90 32.33 -50.83
CA ILE A 819 -45.75 33.68 -50.28
C ILE A 819 -45.10 34.56 -51.36
N GLU A 820 -45.53 35.84 -51.42
CA GLU A 820 -44.94 36.86 -52.29
C GLU A 820 -43.56 37.24 -51.77
N ASP A 821 -42.61 37.45 -52.70
CA ASP A 821 -41.27 37.84 -52.36
C ASP A 821 -41.18 39.36 -52.17
N PHE A 822 -40.33 39.78 -51.23
CA PHE A 822 -39.96 41.18 -51.13
C PHE A 822 -39.07 41.54 -52.33
N PRO A 823 -39.29 42.71 -52.98
CA PRO A 823 -38.55 43.07 -54.22
C PRO A 823 -37.05 43.22 -54.07
N ASP A 824 -36.57 43.36 -52.83
CA ASP A 824 -35.11 43.47 -52.50
C ASP A 824 -34.56 42.16 -51.93
N VAL A 825 -35.32 41.04 -52.00
CA VAL A 825 -34.89 39.74 -51.48
C VAL A 825 -34.90 38.71 -52.62
N THR A 826 -33.79 38.60 -53.33
CA THR A 826 -33.62 37.72 -54.49
C THR A 826 -32.34 36.92 -54.41
N GLY A 827 -32.41 35.58 -54.51
CA GLY A 827 -31.28 34.68 -54.77
C GLY A 827 -30.09 34.67 -53.82
N GLN A 828 -30.17 35.36 -52.71
CA GLN A 828 -29.08 35.49 -51.72
C GLN A 828 -29.24 34.47 -50.59
N TYR A 829 -28.21 34.26 -49.78
CA TYR A 829 -28.17 33.28 -48.69
C TYR A 829 -29.32 33.42 -47.66
N TYR A 830 -29.95 34.57 -47.55
CA TYR A 830 -31.06 34.87 -46.66
C TYR A 830 -32.45 34.71 -47.34
N TYR A 831 -32.48 34.40 -48.64
CA TYR A 831 -33.76 34.33 -49.40
C TYR A 831 -34.83 33.46 -48.77
N GLU A 832 -34.52 32.17 -48.59
CA GLU A 832 -35.47 31.20 -47.97
C GLU A 832 -35.77 31.55 -46.50
N ALA A 833 -34.80 32.08 -45.77
CA ALA A 833 -34.98 32.50 -44.40
C ALA A 833 -35.98 33.65 -44.25
N VAL A 834 -35.90 34.64 -45.14
CA VAL A 834 -36.84 35.79 -45.12
C VAL A 834 -38.24 35.36 -45.49
N ARG A 835 -38.43 34.51 -46.50
CA ARG A 835 -39.71 33.93 -46.88
C ARG A 835 -40.36 33.16 -45.73
N TRP A 836 -39.59 32.26 -45.07
CA TRP A 836 -40.06 31.54 -43.92
C TRP A 836 -40.49 32.45 -42.78
N ALA A 837 -39.69 33.44 -42.43
CA ALA A 837 -39.96 34.33 -41.33
C ALA A 837 -41.19 35.26 -41.63
N ALA A 838 -41.34 35.71 -42.86
CA ALA A 838 -42.50 36.49 -43.29
C ALA A 838 -43.81 35.66 -43.23
N LYS A 839 -43.76 34.42 -43.78
CA LYS A 839 -44.92 33.48 -43.74
C LYS A 839 -45.40 33.20 -42.30
N ASN A 840 -44.46 33.09 -41.38
CA ASN A 840 -44.73 32.82 -39.97
C ASN A 840 -44.92 34.10 -39.13
N LYS A 841 -45.06 35.29 -39.76
CA LYS A 841 -45.28 36.58 -39.10
C LYS A 841 -44.18 36.94 -38.07
N ILE A 842 -42.98 36.40 -38.27
CA ILE A 842 -41.80 36.72 -37.46
C ILE A 842 -41.25 38.08 -37.84
N VAL A 843 -41.28 38.37 -39.13
CA VAL A 843 -40.87 39.65 -39.69
C VAL A 843 -41.96 40.24 -40.60
N SER A 844 -41.92 41.56 -40.80
CA SER A 844 -42.62 42.30 -41.82
C SER A 844 -41.66 43.17 -42.56
N GLY A 845 -42.03 43.55 -43.78
CA GLY A 845 -41.27 44.58 -44.55
C GLY A 845 -41.48 45.97 -43.97
N TYR A 846 -40.78 46.92 -44.55
CA TYR A 846 -40.99 48.35 -44.35
C TYR A 846 -42.24 48.82 -45.12
N ASN A 847 -42.71 50.05 -44.77
CA ASN A 847 -43.88 50.67 -45.42
C ASN A 847 -43.72 50.87 -46.92
N ASN A 848 -42.50 50.82 -47.45
CA ASN A 848 -42.16 50.88 -48.85
C ASN A 848 -42.16 49.51 -49.60
N GLY A 849 -42.66 48.51 -48.96
CA GLY A 849 -42.72 47.11 -49.50
C GLY A 849 -41.43 46.34 -49.54
N LYS A 850 -40.31 46.91 -49.09
CA LYS A 850 -38.99 46.26 -49.02
C LYS A 850 -38.71 45.61 -47.66
N PHE A 851 -37.91 44.56 -47.59
CA PHE A 851 -37.47 43.91 -46.35
C PHE A 851 -36.25 44.59 -45.76
N GLY A 852 -35.34 45.07 -46.55
CA GLY A 852 -34.04 45.65 -46.13
C GLY A 852 -33.08 44.61 -45.55
N PRO A 853 -32.76 43.52 -46.28
CA PRO A 853 -31.95 42.43 -45.74
C PRO A 853 -30.52 42.84 -45.36
N ASN A 854 -30.01 43.85 -45.98
CA ASN A 854 -28.64 44.37 -45.77
C ASN A 854 -28.59 45.55 -44.77
N ASP A 855 -29.75 46.01 -44.28
CA ASP A 855 -29.82 47.11 -43.30
C ASP A 855 -29.33 46.61 -41.96
N ASN A 856 -28.53 47.46 -41.29
CA ASN A 856 -28.15 47.16 -39.90
C ASN A 856 -29.36 47.17 -39.01
N ILE A 857 -29.55 46.11 -38.26
CA ILE A 857 -30.73 46.00 -37.39
C ILE A 857 -30.56 46.86 -36.14
N THR A 858 -31.64 47.57 -35.78
CA THR A 858 -31.65 48.26 -34.45
C THR A 858 -32.01 47.33 -33.34
N ARG A 859 -31.67 47.67 -32.09
CA ARG A 859 -31.95 46.84 -30.91
C ARG A 859 -33.46 46.66 -30.72
N GLU A 860 -34.31 47.63 -30.98
CA GLU A 860 -35.76 47.50 -30.91
C GLU A 860 -36.33 46.60 -32.04
N GLN A 861 -35.74 46.66 -33.25
CA GLN A 861 -36.09 45.77 -34.33
C GLN A 861 -35.73 44.31 -34.02
N LEU A 862 -34.53 44.09 -33.45
CA LEU A 862 -34.07 42.78 -33.05
C LEU A 862 -34.99 42.20 -31.91
N ALA A 863 -35.32 43.05 -30.92
CA ALA A 863 -36.27 42.68 -29.87
C ALA A 863 -37.64 42.33 -30.46
N THR A 864 -38.11 43.05 -31.46
CA THR A 864 -39.40 42.79 -32.15
C THR A 864 -39.36 41.42 -32.86
N ILE A 865 -38.29 41.14 -33.60
CA ILE A 865 -38.14 39.87 -34.29
C ILE A 865 -38.09 38.70 -33.27
N LEU A 866 -37.30 38.83 -32.18
CA LEU A 866 -37.23 37.79 -31.14
C LEU A 866 -38.55 37.61 -30.39
N CYS A 867 -39.31 38.69 -30.14
CA CYS A 867 -40.65 38.62 -29.54
C CYS A 867 -41.62 37.88 -30.45
N ASN A 868 -41.63 38.20 -31.75
CA ASN A 868 -42.48 37.52 -32.74
C ASN A 868 -42.08 36.05 -32.91
N TYR A 869 -40.77 35.75 -32.87
CA TYR A 869 -40.29 34.38 -32.88
C TYR A 869 -40.70 33.62 -31.60
N ALA A 870 -40.70 34.27 -30.43
CA ALA A 870 -41.26 33.70 -29.20
C ALA A 870 -42.75 33.37 -29.33
N LYS A 871 -43.57 34.28 -29.96
CA LYS A 871 -44.96 34.01 -30.28
C LYS A 871 -45.14 32.84 -31.22
N TYR A 872 -44.28 32.73 -32.27
CA TYR A 872 -44.29 31.61 -33.19
C TYR A 872 -44.01 30.29 -32.43
N LYS A 873 -43.11 30.30 -31.43
CA LYS A 873 -42.85 29.16 -30.54
C LYS A 873 -43.90 28.95 -29.44
N GLY A 874 -45.02 29.64 -29.47
CA GLY A 874 -46.10 29.50 -28.49
C GLY A 874 -45.77 30.05 -27.10
N LYS A 875 -44.72 30.91 -26.98
CA LYS A 875 -44.30 31.44 -25.68
C LYS A 875 -45.15 32.67 -25.30
N ASN A 876 -45.37 32.86 -23.98
CA ASN A 876 -46.08 34.03 -23.47
C ASN A 876 -45.19 35.29 -23.61
N VAL A 877 -45.65 36.23 -24.42
CA VAL A 877 -44.97 37.51 -24.68
C VAL A 877 -45.64 38.71 -24.01
N ASN A 878 -46.74 38.50 -23.28
CA ASN A 878 -47.46 39.57 -22.57
C ASN A 878 -46.80 39.85 -21.22
N LYS A 879 -45.66 40.56 -21.29
CA LYS A 879 -44.87 40.97 -20.11
C LYS A 879 -44.69 42.48 -20.11
N THR A 880 -44.88 43.11 -18.94
CA THR A 880 -44.70 44.54 -18.72
C THR A 880 -43.44 44.80 -17.93
N VAL A 881 -42.81 45.95 -18.10
CA VAL A 881 -41.63 46.40 -17.37
C VAL A 881 -41.84 47.80 -16.81
N ASP A 882 -41.26 48.08 -15.65
CA ASP A 882 -41.18 49.43 -15.13
C ASP A 882 -40.22 50.24 -16.01
N THR A 883 -40.83 51.09 -16.83
CA THR A 883 -40.09 51.87 -17.82
C THR A 883 -39.35 53.07 -17.24
N SER A 884 -39.67 53.50 -16.01
CA SER A 884 -39.03 54.64 -15.35
C SER A 884 -37.55 54.45 -15.09
N LYS A 885 -37.09 53.20 -15.05
CA LYS A 885 -35.70 52.82 -14.89
C LYS A 885 -34.81 53.13 -16.10
N TYR A 886 -35.41 53.40 -17.27
CA TYR A 886 -34.65 53.56 -18.52
C TYR A 886 -34.78 54.99 -19.05
N LYS A 887 -33.73 55.77 -18.92
CA LYS A 887 -33.64 57.19 -19.29
C LYS A 887 -33.94 57.49 -20.77
N ASP A 888 -33.88 56.51 -21.62
CA ASP A 888 -34.12 56.60 -23.06
C ASP A 888 -35.34 55.84 -23.55
N TRP A 889 -36.22 55.35 -22.65
CA TRP A 889 -37.42 54.61 -23.03
C TRP A 889 -38.35 55.39 -23.98
N TYR A 890 -38.36 56.72 -23.88
CA TYR A 890 -39.16 57.63 -24.74
C TYR A 890 -38.76 57.51 -26.24
N LYS A 891 -37.52 57.01 -26.51
CA LYS A 891 -37.05 56.76 -27.86
C LYS A 891 -37.56 55.45 -28.50
N VAL A 892 -38.20 54.60 -27.71
CA VAL A 892 -38.76 53.33 -28.22
C VAL A 892 -39.97 53.69 -29.10
N THR A 893 -39.93 53.26 -30.35
CA THR A 893 -41.01 53.50 -31.31
C THR A 893 -42.30 52.77 -30.89
N GLY A 894 -43.45 53.28 -31.23
CA GLY A 894 -44.76 52.78 -30.81
C GLY A 894 -44.94 51.28 -31.12
N TYR A 895 -44.56 50.84 -32.33
CA TYR A 895 -44.67 49.44 -32.75
C TYR A 895 -43.79 48.47 -31.90
N ALA A 896 -42.65 48.93 -31.42
CA ALA A 896 -41.69 48.17 -30.72
C ALA A 896 -41.90 48.09 -29.20
N ARG A 897 -42.73 48.98 -28.63
CA ARG A 897 -42.97 49.08 -27.17
C ARG A 897 -43.36 47.74 -26.51
N PRO A 898 -44.32 46.95 -27.08
CA PRO A 898 -44.68 45.68 -26.47
C PRO A 898 -43.51 44.66 -26.48
N ALA A 899 -42.79 44.60 -27.61
CA ALA A 899 -41.63 43.70 -27.79
C ALA A 899 -40.49 44.09 -26.91
N MET A 900 -40.17 45.37 -26.80
CA MET A 900 -39.12 45.91 -25.90
C MET A 900 -39.47 45.68 -24.43
N SER A 901 -40.74 45.86 -24.04
CA SER A 901 -41.23 45.58 -22.69
C SER A 901 -41.03 44.10 -22.35
N TRP A 902 -41.42 43.20 -23.23
CA TRP A 902 -41.19 41.75 -23.11
C TRP A 902 -39.71 41.43 -23.03
N ALA A 903 -38.89 41.94 -23.93
CA ALA A 903 -37.47 41.59 -24.04
C ALA A 903 -36.65 42.05 -22.80
N VAL A 904 -37.02 43.19 -22.22
CA VAL A 904 -36.39 43.71 -21.01
C VAL A 904 -36.90 42.97 -19.77
N SER A 905 -38.22 42.75 -19.63
CA SER A 905 -38.79 42.02 -18.49
C SER A 905 -38.34 40.58 -18.38
N THR A 906 -38.02 39.92 -19.48
CA THR A 906 -37.54 38.56 -19.56
C THR A 906 -35.99 38.48 -19.52
N GLY A 907 -35.32 39.62 -19.56
CA GLY A 907 -33.87 39.69 -19.61
C GLY A 907 -33.24 39.25 -20.93
N VAL A 908 -34.04 39.18 -22.01
CA VAL A 908 -33.54 38.98 -23.39
C VAL A 908 -32.66 40.15 -23.78
N ILE A 909 -33.11 41.36 -23.49
CA ILE A 909 -32.28 42.57 -23.54
C ILE A 909 -31.84 42.96 -22.14
N THR A 910 -30.55 43.13 -21.97
CA THR A 910 -29.95 43.79 -20.81
C THR A 910 -29.65 45.23 -21.20
N GLY A 911 -29.86 46.16 -20.27
CA GLY A 911 -29.63 47.59 -20.54
C GLY A 911 -28.12 47.90 -20.73
N LYS A 912 -27.85 48.99 -21.44
CA LYS A 912 -26.54 49.61 -21.56
C LYS A 912 -26.29 50.58 -20.38
N TYR A 913 -25.04 51.04 -20.22
CA TYR A 913 -24.68 52.04 -19.19
C TYR A 913 -25.21 51.65 -17.77
N ASN A 914 -24.75 50.51 -17.28
CA ASN A 914 -25.14 49.92 -16.00
C ASN A 914 -26.68 49.76 -15.88
N GLY A 915 -27.34 49.38 -16.98
CA GLY A 915 -28.75 49.06 -17.03
C GLY A 915 -29.70 50.26 -17.06
N THR A 916 -29.17 51.49 -17.23
CA THR A 916 -29.98 52.74 -17.22
C THR A 916 -30.56 53.14 -18.58
N LYS A 917 -30.12 52.51 -19.69
CA LYS A 917 -30.59 52.77 -21.05
C LYS A 917 -30.85 51.48 -21.79
N VAL A 918 -31.83 51.44 -22.67
CA VAL A 918 -32.15 50.32 -23.59
C VAL A 918 -31.57 50.51 -24.99
N ASP A 919 -31.23 51.73 -25.34
CA ASP A 919 -30.67 52.16 -26.64
C ASP A 919 -31.46 51.61 -27.83
N PRO A 920 -32.77 51.91 -27.94
CA PRO A 920 -33.65 51.23 -28.90
C PRO A 920 -33.29 51.46 -30.37
N GLN A 921 -32.84 52.70 -30.70
CA GLN A 921 -32.43 53.09 -32.09
C GLN A 921 -30.97 52.75 -32.41
N GLY A 922 -30.19 52.32 -31.43
CA GLY A 922 -28.80 51.88 -31.64
C GLY A 922 -28.76 50.59 -32.46
N THR A 923 -27.85 50.51 -33.42
CA THR A 923 -27.65 49.30 -34.20
C THR A 923 -26.98 48.22 -33.36
N ALA A 924 -27.51 46.99 -33.48
CA ALA A 924 -26.97 45.86 -32.72
C ALA A 924 -25.66 45.35 -33.39
N SER A 925 -24.61 45.20 -32.60
CA SER A 925 -23.40 44.51 -33.01
C SER A 925 -23.62 42.98 -33.02
N ARG A 926 -22.70 42.24 -33.65
CA ARG A 926 -22.73 40.78 -33.63
C ARG A 926 -22.61 40.21 -32.21
N ALA A 927 -21.83 40.86 -31.33
CA ALA A 927 -21.74 40.46 -29.92
C ALA A 927 -23.06 40.72 -29.16
N GLU A 928 -23.70 41.86 -29.39
CA GLU A 928 -25.00 42.15 -28.77
C GLU A 928 -26.11 41.23 -29.27
N ALA A 929 -26.14 40.89 -30.56
CA ALA A 929 -27.05 39.91 -31.11
C ALA A 929 -26.82 38.50 -30.51
N ALA A 930 -25.57 38.07 -30.36
CA ALA A 930 -25.21 36.83 -29.71
C ALA A 930 -25.71 36.82 -28.25
N GLY A 931 -25.53 37.93 -27.52
CA GLY A 931 -26.05 38.09 -26.16
C GLY A 931 -27.57 38.01 -26.07
N MET A 932 -28.29 38.66 -26.94
CA MET A 932 -29.76 38.64 -26.98
C MET A 932 -30.30 37.27 -27.37
N ILE A 933 -29.69 36.57 -28.31
CA ILE A 933 -30.05 35.21 -28.72
C ILE A 933 -29.68 34.20 -27.61
N TYR A 934 -28.56 34.33 -27.00
CA TYR A 934 -28.16 33.51 -25.85
C TYR A 934 -29.17 33.66 -24.70
N ASN A 935 -29.51 34.89 -24.33
CA ASN A 935 -30.50 35.16 -23.31
C ASN A 935 -31.89 34.60 -23.71
N TYR A 936 -32.28 34.72 -24.99
CA TYR A 936 -33.50 34.11 -25.50
C TYR A 936 -33.50 32.59 -25.28
N CYS A 937 -32.45 31.91 -25.73
CA CYS A 937 -32.33 30.44 -25.65
C CYS A 937 -32.28 29.91 -24.21
N THR A 938 -31.70 30.69 -23.28
CA THR A 938 -31.47 30.24 -21.88
C THR A 938 -32.59 30.68 -20.90
N LYS A 939 -33.29 31.81 -21.18
CA LYS A 939 -34.28 32.40 -20.25
C LYS A 939 -35.70 32.20 -20.69
N ILE A 940 -35.98 31.98 -21.99
CA ILE A 940 -37.31 31.75 -22.48
C ILE A 940 -37.61 30.24 -22.54
N LYS A 941 -38.18 29.73 -21.49
CA LYS A 941 -38.56 28.30 -21.37
C LYS A 941 -39.93 28.01 -21.99
#